data_95d04e9181c6f8be73c3e40e4c504635
#
_entry.id   95d04e9181c6f8be73c3e40e4c504635
#
_cell.length_a   1.000
_cell.length_b   1.000
_cell.length_c   1.000
_cell.angle_alpha   90.00
_cell.angle_beta   90.00
_cell.angle_gamma   90.00
#
_symmetry.space_group_name_H-M   'P 1'
#
loop_
_entity.id
_entity.type
_entity.pdbx_description
1 polymer ?
#
loop_
_entity_poly.entity_id
_entity_poly.type
_entity_poly.pdbx_seq_one_letter_code
_entity_poly.pdbx_strand_id
1 'polypeptide(L)'
;MADKQIIDAMWDDSPVDVSTEVNFIWSIANKLRGPYRSDKYKDVIIPMTIIRRFECALAPTKQKVVEQFKANPNFPAKAMYRISGFQFYNTSEFDLAELVNDADHIAANFKSYLQGFSANVLEILMSKERGLNFGEEIDKMDKNNRLLSVIKAFSELDLNPRTIDNVKMGYIFEELIRKFSENAEAGDHYTGRDIIKLMVNILLAEGCDDIFDDGKVITILDQACGTGGMLSTGYNFIKRYNPSADVRLFGQEINPESYAMCLAEMLIKGQNAENICYQDTMKADRFKGTKMRFVLENPPFGTAWGGKDAAEGVEDAVNAEYQKGFDGRWGAGLPGSGDMQMLFLQSAIDKMDDNFGRAAIIENGSPLFSGGTASGESQIRRWMLENDLIEAIIALPTDLFYNTGIATYIWVLSKNKRNERKGKIQLIDASSFFHKLRKALGDKKNEISPEDRSAVTRLYADFTENEYCKIYDNEEFIYREYTVMQPLQRSYAITGERVEAMLSKGALSSLYDQTKVDELENAEELTGKDQKKLEAYQNNQPVYEAIVSALKAAVSEQVYNSPTAFMPVLTKALSSVTADKKLIEKIADGLSVMDKNAEIQRDRKGNILYDKETKDTELVKWEESIEDYMAREVLPHIPDATAFFEENLGAKKPVIKTGAEIPFTRYFYKYQPSTPSEELETRFKELELSVTERVAKLFE
;
A
#
# COMPACT_ATOMS: atom_id res chain seq x y z
N MET A 1 -0.41 32.16 -13.11
CA MET A 1 0.52 31.03 -12.86
C MET A 1 1.59 31.52 -11.93
N ALA A 2 1.69 30.94 -10.73
CA ALA A 2 2.90 31.14 -9.95
C ALA A 2 4.07 30.63 -10.82
N ASP A 3 5.11 31.43 -10.91
CA ASP A 3 6.28 31.05 -11.67
C ASP A 3 6.85 29.76 -11.03
N LYS A 4 6.90 28.67 -11.81
CA LYS A 4 7.33 27.36 -11.34
C LYS A 4 8.75 27.38 -10.71
N GLN A 5 9.56 28.36 -11.11
CA GLN A 5 10.87 28.62 -10.50
C GLN A 5 10.75 29.16 -9.06
N ILE A 6 9.64 29.82 -8.72
CA ILE A 6 9.41 30.38 -7.38
C ILE A 6 9.14 29.26 -6.38
N ILE A 7 8.43 28.19 -6.78
CA ILE A 7 8.08 27.08 -5.88
C ILE A 7 9.33 26.39 -5.33
N ASP A 8 10.33 26.12 -6.17
CA ASP A 8 11.58 25.52 -5.72
C ASP A 8 12.46 26.47 -4.90
N ALA A 9 12.50 27.76 -5.26
CA ALA A 9 13.24 28.77 -4.53
C ALA A 9 12.71 29.04 -3.12
N MET A 10 11.50 28.54 -2.79
CA MET A 10 10.86 28.70 -1.48
C MET A 10 11.34 27.73 -0.41
N TRP A 11 11.98 26.63 -0.79
CA TRP A 11 12.56 25.71 0.18
C TRP A 11 13.88 26.25 0.73
N ASP A 12 14.03 26.15 2.08
CA ASP A 12 15.34 26.23 2.69
C ASP A 12 15.97 24.83 2.66
N ASP A 13 16.85 24.61 1.71
CA ASP A 13 17.58 23.37 1.54
C ASP A 13 18.95 23.38 2.22
N SER A 14 19.21 24.39 3.06
CA SER A 14 20.42 24.43 3.89
C SER A 14 20.50 23.16 4.75
N PRO A 15 21.63 22.45 4.79
CA PRO A 15 21.80 21.29 5.63
C PRO A 15 21.52 21.63 7.10
N VAL A 16 20.59 20.93 7.72
CA VAL A 16 20.29 21.09 9.16
C VAL A 16 21.12 20.07 9.92
N ASP A 17 22.19 20.51 10.54
CA ASP A 17 23.00 19.64 11.40
C ASP A 17 22.36 19.51 12.78
N VAL A 18 21.96 18.30 13.11
CA VAL A 18 21.38 17.90 14.41
C VAL A 18 22.30 16.94 15.16
N SER A 19 23.50 16.69 14.64
CA SER A 19 24.42 15.68 15.16
C SER A 19 24.79 15.91 16.63
N THR A 20 24.98 17.17 17.01
CA THR A 20 25.34 17.56 18.38
C THR A 20 24.22 17.17 19.37
N GLU A 21 22.98 17.61 19.11
CA GLU A 21 21.83 17.36 19.96
C GLU A 21 21.49 15.87 20.01
N VAL A 22 21.45 15.22 18.86
CA VAL A 22 21.15 13.78 18.76
C VAL A 22 22.20 12.94 19.43
N ASN A 23 23.49 13.23 19.23
CA ASN A 23 24.57 12.49 19.91
C ASN A 23 24.55 12.70 21.43
N PHE A 24 24.22 13.91 21.88
CA PHE A 24 24.04 14.18 23.31
C PHE A 24 22.88 13.37 23.88
N ILE A 25 21.69 13.42 23.25
CA ILE A 25 20.52 12.64 23.64
C ILE A 25 20.83 11.14 23.61
N TRP A 26 21.53 10.66 22.58
CA TRP A 26 21.96 9.28 22.48
C TRP A 26 22.96 8.87 23.56
N SER A 27 23.80 9.79 24.01
CA SER A 27 24.71 9.52 25.13
C SER A 27 23.94 9.28 26.44
N ILE A 28 22.75 9.90 26.58
CA ILE A 28 21.87 9.68 27.73
C ILE A 28 21.28 8.26 27.69
N ALA A 29 20.96 7.73 26.50
CA ALA A 29 20.48 6.36 26.32
C ALA A 29 21.46 5.33 26.91
N ASN A 30 22.78 5.58 26.86
CA ASN A 30 23.78 4.72 27.47
C ASN A 30 23.65 4.63 29.03
N LYS A 31 23.03 5.64 29.67
CA LYS A 31 22.75 5.61 31.12
C LYS A 31 21.65 4.61 31.47
N LEU A 32 20.82 4.21 30.49
CA LEU A 32 19.75 3.20 30.64
C LEU A 32 20.25 1.78 30.50
N ARG A 33 21.50 1.58 30.04
CA ARG A 33 22.08 0.26 29.82
C ARG A 33 22.04 -0.58 31.11
N GLY A 34 21.66 -1.84 30.97
CA GLY A 34 21.48 -2.81 32.06
C GLY A 34 20.00 -3.04 32.36
N PRO A 35 19.28 -2.08 32.96
CA PRO A 35 17.83 -2.22 33.20
C PRO A 35 16.98 -2.22 31.94
N TYR A 36 17.48 -1.60 30.86
CA TYR A 36 16.78 -1.49 29.59
C TYR A 36 17.52 -2.21 28.46
N ARG A 37 16.78 -2.88 27.60
CA ARG A 37 17.25 -3.32 26.29
C ARG A 37 17.31 -2.12 25.34
N SER A 38 18.13 -2.18 24.31
CA SER A 38 18.34 -1.08 23.37
C SER A 38 17.07 -0.64 22.63
N ASP A 39 16.19 -1.59 22.32
CA ASP A 39 14.88 -1.36 21.68
C ASP A 39 13.91 -0.59 22.59
N LYS A 40 14.15 -0.59 23.92
CA LYS A 40 13.33 0.09 24.94
C LYS A 40 13.87 1.44 25.40
N TYR A 41 14.98 1.92 24.86
CA TYR A 41 15.48 3.25 25.18
C TYR A 41 14.52 4.36 24.74
N LYS A 42 13.80 4.15 23.65
CA LYS A 42 12.78 5.09 23.14
C LYS A 42 11.72 5.42 24.18
N ASP A 43 11.30 4.43 24.99
CA ASP A 43 10.24 4.59 26.00
C ASP A 43 10.60 5.59 27.10
N VAL A 44 11.88 5.94 27.26
CA VAL A 44 12.39 6.97 28.15
C VAL A 44 12.84 8.24 27.41
N ILE A 45 13.60 8.06 26.34
CA ILE A 45 14.25 9.18 25.64
C ILE A 45 13.24 10.11 24.95
N ILE A 46 12.24 9.55 24.32
CA ILE A 46 11.22 10.35 23.60
C ILE A 46 10.39 11.19 24.60
N PRO A 47 9.77 10.62 25.66
CA PRO A 47 9.06 11.41 26.64
C PRO A 47 9.92 12.48 27.29
N MET A 48 11.16 12.16 27.68
CA MET A 48 12.06 13.14 28.29
C MET A 48 12.46 14.27 27.33
N THR A 49 12.61 13.97 26.04
CA THR A 49 12.87 14.99 25.01
C THR A 49 11.68 15.93 24.87
N ILE A 50 10.46 15.40 24.85
CA ILE A 50 9.21 16.18 24.81
C ILE A 50 9.10 17.06 26.07
N ILE A 51 9.28 16.50 27.26
CA ILE A 51 9.22 17.23 28.54
C ILE A 51 10.22 18.38 28.53
N ARG A 52 11.47 18.10 28.15
CA ARG A 52 12.51 19.13 28.08
C ARG A 52 12.19 20.23 27.08
N ARG A 53 11.67 19.86 25.91
CA ARG A 53 11.22 20.85 24.92
C ARG A 53 10.12 21.76 25.46
N PHE A 54 9.10 21.18 26.11
CA PHE A 54 8.01 21.94 26.72
C PHE A 54 8.52 22.85 27.85
N GLU A 55 9.40 22.34 28.71
CA GLU A 55 10.01 23.12 29.76
C GLU A 55 10.78 24.35 29.22
N CYS A 56 11.64 24.13 28.24
CA CYS A 56 12.39 25.20 27.59
C CYS A 56 11.47 26.22 26.90
N ALA A 57 10.37 25.77 26.28
CA ALA A 57 9.40 26.68 25.67
C ALA A 57 8.66 27.53 26.71
N LEU A 58 8.29 26.95 27.84
CA LEU A 58 7.55 27.63 28.93
C LEU A 58 8.45 28.49 29.82
N ALA A 59 9.76 28.29 29.83
CA ALA A 59 10.69 28.97 30.74
C ALA A 59 10.46 30.50 30.86
N PRO A 60 10.22 31.26 29.76
CA PRO A 60 10.00 32.73 29.86
C PRO A 60 8.71 33.14 30.60
N THR A 61 7.73 32.26 30.69
CA THR A 61 6.38 32.57 31.23
C THR A 61 6.02 31.72 32.44
N LYS A 62 6.85 30.74 32.80
CA LYS A 62 6.59 29.78 33.88
C LYS A 62 6.23 30.45 35.20
N GLN A 63 7.02 31.42 35.65
CA GLN A 63 6.78 32.10 36.94
C GLN A 63 5.39 32.73 36.96
N LYS A 64 4.97 33.42 35.89
CA LYS A 64 3.63 34.04 35.80
C LYS A 64 2.51 32.98 35.88
N VAL A 65 2.70 31.82 35.27
CA VAL A 65 1.74 30.70 35.31
C VAL A 65 1.62 30.18 36.74
N VAL A 66 2.75 29.95 37.42
CA VAL A 66 2.79 29.48 38.84
C VAL A 66 2.14 30.47 39.78
N GLU A 67 2.47 31.77 39.68
CA GLU A 67 1.88 32.82 40.47
C GLU A 67 0.36 32.91 40.29
N GLN A 68 -0.13 32.84 39.03
CA GLN A 68 -1.56 32.85 38.76
C GLN A 68 -2.26 31.62 39.31
N PHE A 69 -1.65 30.46 39.21
CA PHE A 69 -2.20 29.20 39.75
C PHE A 69 -2.27 29.24 41.29
N LYS A 70 -1.24 29.76 41.95
CA LYS A 70 -1.23 29.96 43.40
C LYS A 70 -2.34 30.96 43.85
N ALA A 71 -2.55 32.03 43.08
CA ALA A 71 -3.59 33.00 43.36
C ALA A 71 -5.01 32.45 43.15
N ASN A 72 -5.19 31.59 42.14
CA ASN A 72 -6.47 30.96 41.83
C ASN A 72 -6.25 29.56 41.15
N PRO A 73 -6.24 28.46 41.95
CA PRO A 73 -6.09 27.13 41.43
C PRO A 73 -7.17 26.69 40.42
N ASN A 74 -8.34 27.30 40.45
CA ASN A 74 -9.44 27.03 39.53
C ASN A 74 -9.46 27.97 38.32
N PHE A 75 -8.35 28.64 38.00
CA PHE A 75 -8.26 29.54 36.87
C PHE A 75 -8.47 28.75 35.53
N PRO A 76 -9.32 29.27 34.61
CA PRO A 76 -9.66 28.52 33.41
C PRO A 76 -8.44 28.19 32.54
N ALA A 77 -8.33 26.92 32.06
CA ALA A 77 -7.22 26.45 31.25
C ALA A 77 -6.98 27.34 30.01
N LYS A 78 -8.05 27.73 29.29
CA LYS A 78 -7.93 28.64 28.12
C LYS A 78 -7.33 30.01 28.48
N ALA A 79 -7.54 30.50 29.69
CA ALA A 79 -6.92 31.73 30.16
C ALA A 79 -5.45 31.48 30.55
N MET A 80 -5.12 30.31 31.12
CA MET A 80 -3.73 29.92 31.38
C MET A 80 -2.92 29.80 30.09
N TYR A 81 -3.50 29.29 28.99
CA TYR A 81 -2.84 29.26 27.67
C TYR A 81 -2.43 30.67 27.19
N ARG A 82 -3.22 31.69 27.48
CA ARG A 82 -2.85 33.08 27.15
C ARG A 82 -1.67 33.57 27.97
N ILE A 83 -1.55 33.14 29.24
CA ILE A 83 -0.43 33.52 30.12
C ILE A 83 0.84 32.78 29.68
N SER A 84 0.74 31.49 29.38
CA SER A 84 1.88 30.71 28.94
C SER A 84 2.36 31.09 27.53
N GLY A 85 1.46 31.62 26.70
CA GLY A 85 1.73 31.87 25.28
C GLY A 85 1.66 30.61 24.37
N PHE A 86 1.24 29.48 24.93
CA PHE A 86 1.11 28.19 24.24
C PHE A 86 -0.24 27.54 24.57
N GLN A 87 -0.65 26.54 23.83
CA GLN A 87 -1.83 25.72 24.16
C GLN A 87 -1.54 24.67 25.25
N PHE A 88 -0.53 24.93 26.07
CA PHE A 88 -0.15 24.13 27.21
C PHE A 88 0.54 25.01 28.26
N TYR A 89 0.61 24.53 29.48
CA TYR A 89 1.27 25.20 30.62
C TYR A 89 1.78 24.18 31.64
N ASN A 90 2.59 24.63 32.61
CA ASN A 90 2.96 23.85 33.78
C ASN A 90 2.86 24.73 35.04
N THR A 91 2.08 24.27 36.03
CA THR A 91 1.82 24.96 37.29
C THR A 91 2.78 24.56 38.42
N SER A 92 3.65 23.56 38.19
CA SER A 92 4.64 23.14 39.21
C SER A 92 5.70 24.22 39.46
N GLU A 93 6.13 24.35 40.70
CA GLU A 93 7.26 25.20 41.06
C GLU A 93 8.60 24.60 40.58
N PHE A 94 8.69 23.27 40.46
CA PHE A 94 9.89 22.60 40.01
C PHE A 94 10.16 22.79 38.52
N ASP A 95 11.42 22.77 38.17
CA ASP A 95 11.94 22.44 36.86
C ASP A 95 12.91 21.23 36.96
N LEU A 96 13.39 20.74 35.83
CA LEU A 96 14.29 19.57 35.83
C LEU A 96 15.60 19.80 36.57
N ALA A 97 16.09 21.06 36.59
CA ALA A 97 17.32 21.39 37.28
C ALA A 97 17.12 21.45 38.80
N GLU A 98 15.98 21.98 39.28
CA GLU A 98 15.60 22.02 40.69
C GLU A 98 15.34 20.63 41.26
N LEU A 99 14.72 19.74 40.48
CA LEU A 99 14.48 18.34 40.88
C LEU A 99 15.77 17.60 41.28
N VAL A 100 16.89 17.90 40.63
CA VAL A 100 18.19 17.25 40.90
C VAL A 100 18.72 17.58 42.29
N ASN A 101 18.28 18.66 42.93
CA ASN A 101 18.73 19.10 44.25
C ASN A 101 18.15 18.26 45.41
N ASP A 102 17.07 17.47 45.16
CA ASP A 102 16.46 16.57 46.15
C ASP A 102 16.45 15.14 45.63
N ALA A 103 17.59 14.48 45.71
CA ALA A 103 17.79 13.14 45.19
C ALA A 103 16.97 12.07 45.93
N ASP A 104 16.70 12.27 47.21
CA ASP A 104 16.00 11.28 48.06
C ASP A 104 14.48 11.22 47.68
N HIS A 105 13.92 12.27 47.18
CA HIS A 105 12.51 12.36 46.81
C HIS A 105 12.31 12.54 45.30
N ILE A 106 13.34 12.26 44.49
CA ILE A 106 13.36 12.59 43.06
C ILE A 106 12.13 12.05 42.31
N ALA A 107 11.72 10.80 42.57
CA ALA A 107 10.58 10.19 41.89
C ALA A 107 9.24 10.87 42.24
N ALA A 108 9.03 11.20 43.53
CA ALA A 108 7.83 11.87 43.99
C ALA A 108 7.75 13.31 43.43
N ASN A 109 8.89 14.02 43.49
CA ASN A 109 8.99 15.40 43.01
C ASN A 109 8.82 15.45 41.49
N PHE A 110 9.39 14.49 40.73
CA PHE A 110 9.24 14.42 39.31
C PHE A 110 7.79 14.08 38.87
N LYS A 111 7.11 13.18 39.57
CA LYS A 111 5.69 12.93 39.36
C LYS A 111 4.84 14.17 39.64
N SER A 112 5.15 14.90 40.72
CA SER A 112 4.49 16.16 41.05
C SER A 112 4.72 17.24 39.98
N TYR A 113 5.95 17.33 39.47
CA TYR A 113 6.29 18.23 38.36
C TYR A 113 5.47 17.91 37.11
N LEU A 114 5.34 16.63 36.75
CA LEU A 114 4.54 16.22 35.60
C LEU A 114 3.06 16.52 35.79
N GLN A 115 2.51 16.29 36.98
CA GLN A 115 1.11 16.62 37.29
C GLN A 115 0.80 18.14 37.17
N GLY A 116 1.81 19.01 37.20
CA GLY A 116 1.67 20.42 36.93
C GLY A 116 1.37 20.78 35.48
N PHE A 117 1.60 19.89 34.53
CA PHE A 117 1.26 20.12 33.13
C PHE A 117 -0.25 20.14 32.89
N SER A 118 -0.67 20.88 31.85
CA SER A 118 -2.04 20.91 31.39
C SER A 118 -2.51 19.53 30.91
N ALA A 119 -3.82 19.30 30.97
CA ALA A 119 -4.42 17.97 30.71
C ALA A 119 -4.04 17.35 29.36
N ASN A 120 -3.91 18.15 28.32
CA ASN A 120 -3.48 17.70 26.98
C ASN A 120 -2.03 17.15 26.96
N VAL A 121 -1.11 17.78 27.70
CA VAL A 121 0.27 17.28 27.85
C VAL A 121 0.31 16.03 28.71
N LEU A 122 -0.48 16.00 29.79
CA LEU A 122 -0.62 14.78 30.61
C LEU A 122 -1.16 13.59 29.80
N GLU A 123 -2.09 13.82 28.91
CA GLU A 123 -2.59 12.77 28.00
C GLU A 123 -1.47 12.22 27.12
N ILE A 124 -0.65 13.08 26.52
CA ILE A 124 0.50 12.68 25.71
C ILE A 124 1.48 11.83 26.52
N LEU A 125 1.84 12.26 27.72
CA LEU A 125 2.91 11.64 28.50
C LEU A 125 2.45 10.40 29.28
N MET A 126 1.26 10.44 29.87
CA MET A 126 0.85 9.51 30.92
C MET A 126 -0.23 8.53 30.49
N SER A 127 -0.98 8.77 29.40
CA SER A 127 -2.02 7.84 28.95
C SER A 127 -1.43 6.50 28.53
N LYS A 128 -2.03 5.42 29.04
CA LYS A 128 -1.65 4.04 28.65
C LYS A 128 -2.24 3.64 27.29
N GLU A 129 -3.36 4.21 26.91
CA GLU A 129 -4.09 3.84 25.70
C GLU A 129 -3.70 4.69 24.50
N ARG A 130 -3.42 5.98 24.71
CA ARG A 130 -3.23 6.97 23.63
C ARG A 130 -1.97 7.80 23.78
N GLY A 131 -1.13 7.51 24.76
CA GLY A 131 0.08 8.26 25.07
C GLY A 131 1.30 7.37 25.22
N LEU A 132 2.34 7.96 25.78
CA LEU A 132 3.65 7.31 25.91
C LEU A 132 3.75 6.40 27.14
N ASN A 133 2.72 6.31 27.99
CA ASN A 133 2.69 5.50 29.22
C ASN A 133 3.92 5.72 30.13
N PHE A 134 4.44 6.95 30.18
CA PHE A 134 5.73 7.27 30.80
C PHE A 134 5.76 7.02 32.31
N GLY A 135 4.59 6.93 32.95
CA GLY A 135 4.49 6.69 34.40
C GLY A 135 5.16 5.37 34.83
N GLU A 136 5.02 4.32 34.05
CA GLU A 136 5.65 3.02 34.34
C GLU A 136 7.19 3.08 34.23
N GLU A 137 7.68 3.86 33.26
CA GLU A 137 9.12 4.01 33.05
C GLU A 137 9.79 4.85 34.16
N ILE A 138 9.07 5.82 34.75
CA ILE A 138 9.54 6.58 35.91
C ILE A 138 9.81 5.64 37.09
N ASP A 139 8.85 4.78 37.42
CA ASP A 139 8.97 3.82 38.52
C ASP A 139 10.08 2.80 38.27
N LYS A 140 10.25 2.37 37.04
CA LYS A 140 11.31 1.45 36.62
C LYS A 140 12.71 2.10 36.70
N MET A 141 12.84 3.37 36.28
CA MET A 141 14.09 4.11 36.40
C MET A 141 14.46 4.36 37.85
N ASP A 142 13.50 4.73 38.69
CA ASP A 142 13.72 4.98 40.10
C ASP A 142 14.20 3.70 40.83
N LYS A 143 13.46 2.60 40.67
CA LYS A 143 13.81 1.30 41.21
C LYS A 143 15.24 0.81 40.84
N ASN A 144 15.70 1.23 39.67
CA ASN A 144 17.03 0.86 39.15
C ASN A 144 18.10 1.96 39.35
N ASN A 145 17.83 2.98 40.14
CA ASN A 145 18.74 4.11 40.42
C ASN A 145 19.22 4.82 39.14
N ARG A 146 18.32 4.99 38.14
CA ARG A 146 18.62 5.68 36.86
C ARG A 146 17.95 7.04 36.74
N LEU A 147 16.83 7.25 37.45
CA LEU A 147 15.98 8.43 37.31
C LEU A 147 16.76 9.73 37.52
N LEU A 148 17.49 9.88 38.61
CA LEU A 148 18.30 11.07 38.91
C LEU A 148 19.30 11.38 37.77
N SER A 149 20.00 10.36 37.31
CA SER A 149 21.03 10.54 36.28
C SER A 149 20.45 10.91 34.91
N VAL A 150 19.24 10.46 34.60
CA VAL A 150 18.51 10.81 33.39
C VAL A 150 17.97 12.25 33.48
N ILE A 151 17.28 12.58 34.56
CA ILE A 151 16.75 13.94 34.78
C ILE A 151 17.89 14.97 34.72
N LYS A 152 19.00 14.70 35.43
CA LYS A 152 20.18 15.59 35.40
C LYS A 152 20.69 15.80 33.99
N ALA A 153 20.84 14.76 33.20
CA ALA A 153 21.35 14.89 31.84
C ALA A 153 20.40 15.69 30.94
N PHE A 154 19.08 15.47 31.06
CA PHE A 154 18.11 16.29 30.31
C PHE A 154 18.01 17.74 30.81
N SER A 155 18.23 18.03 32.09
CA SER A 155 18.27 19.40 32.59
C SER A 155 19.39 20.26 31.96
N GLU A 156 20.47 19.60 31.52
CA GLU A 156 21.64 20.24 30.87
C GLU A 156 21.43 20.46 29.36
N LEU A 157 20.43 19.79 28.75
CA LEU A 157 20.15 19.88 27.33
C LEU A 157 19.37 21.15 26.98
N ASP A 158 19.89 21.98 26.07
CA ASP A 158 19.15 23.14 25.58
C ASP A 158 18.29 22.78 24.37
N LEU A 159 16.99 22.76 24.55
CA LEU A 159 15.97 22.62 23.50
C LEU A 159 15.07 23.87 23.41
N ASN A 160 15.61 25.06 23.72
CA ASN A 160 14.86 26.30 23.65
C ASN A 160 14.40 26.60 22.21
N PRO A 161 13.14 26.98 21.97
CA PRO A 161 12.64 27.32 20.62
C PRO A 161 13.40 28.45 19.92
N ARG A 162 14.16 29.27 20.65
CA ARG A 162 14.99 30.33 20.06
C ARG A 162 16.33 29.85 19.54
N THR A 163 16.89 28.78 20.11
CA THR A 163 18.15 28.15 19.70
C THR A 163 17.94 26.98 18.78
N ILE A 164 16.92 26.18 19.07
CA ILE A 164 16.47 25.03 18.29
C ILE A 164 15.07 25.36 17.79
N ASP A 165 14.96 25.88 16.59
CA ASP A 165 13.65 26.17 16.00
C ASP A 165 12.82 24.89 15.74
N ASN A 166 11.56 25.07 15.35
CA ASN A 166 10.65 23.94 15.15
C ASN A 166 11.05 23.04 13.98
N VAL A 167 11.76 23.56 12.98
CA VAL A 167 12.24 22.77 11.85
C VAL A 167 13.39 21.87 12.32
N LYS A 168 14.38 22.46 13.02
CA LYS A 168 15.50 21.70 13.59
C LYS A 168 15.03 20.68 14.63
N MET A 169 14.04 21.02 15.46
CA MET A 169 13.46 20.07 16.41
C MET A 169 12.80 18.88 15.71
N GLY A 170 12.09 19.09 14.60
CA GLY A 170 11.57 18.03 13.78
C GLY A 170 12.67 17.07 13.28
N TYR A 171 13.80 17.58 12.77
CA TYR A 171 14.94 16.76 12.37
C TYR A 171 15.55 15.97 13.55
N ILE A 172 15.57 16.56 14.77
CA ILE A 172 16.03 15.85 15.96
C ILE A 172 15.11 14.64 16.25
N PHE A 173 13.79 14.83 16.24
CA PHE A 173 12.84 13.72 16.45
C PHE A 173 12.98 12.65 15.36
N GLU A 174 13.08 13.03 14.11
CA GLU A 174 13.27 12.11 12.99
C GLU A 174 14.50 11.24 13.19
N GLU A 175 15.62 11.87 13.53
CA GLU A 175 16.88 11.15 13.72
C GLU A 175 16.84 10.24 14.96
N LEU A 176 16.14 10.63 16.02
CA LEU A 176 15.92 9.78 17.19
C LEU A 176 15.05 8.56 16.84
N ILE A 177 13.92 8.79 16.16
CA ILE A 177 13.03 7.71 15.70
C ILE A 177 13.81 6.75 14.83
N ARG A 178 14.55 7.26 13.84
CA ARG A 178 15.40 6.45 12.96
C ARG A 178 16.36 5.57 13.75
N LYS A 179 17.09 6.14 14.71
CA LYS A 179 18.06 5.39 15.54
C LYS A 179 17.39 4.32 16.40
N PHE A 180 16.16 4.55 16.86
CA PHE A 180 15.41 3.55 17.62
C PHE A 180 14.74 2.51 16.72
N SER A 181 14.40 2.87 15.48
CA SER A 181 13.77 1.97 14.50
C SER A 181 14.75 1.09 13.72
N GLU A 182 16.07 1.33 13.79
CA GLU A 182 17.08 0.47 13.14
C GLU A 182 16.99 -1.02 13.57
N ASN A 183 16.21 -1.34 14.62
CA ASN A 183 15.96 -2.70 15.12
C ASN A 183 14.46 -3.01 15.29
N ALA A 184 13.55 -2.17 14.77
CA ALA A 184 12.11 -2.38 14.88
C ALA A 184 11.56 -3.21 13.71
N GLU A 185 10.48 -3.96 13.97
CA GLU A 185 9.80 -4.77 12.97
C GLU A 185 9.28 -3.90 11.80
N ALA A 186 9.29 -4.47 10.58
CA ALA A 186 8.84 -3.82 9.36
C ALA A 186 7.36 -3.43 9.48
N GLY A 187 7.06 -2.15 9.63
CA GLY A 187 5.67 -1.67 9.75
C GLY A 187 5.53 -0.16 9.78
N ASP A 188 6.47 0.55 10.41
CA ASP A 188 6.41 2.01 10.50
C ASP A 188 7.19 2.63 9.33
N HIS A 189 6.50 2.97 8.25
CA HIS A 189 7.08 3.62 7.07
C HIS A 189 7.26 5.12 7.31
N TYR A 190 8.41 5.49 7.91
CA TYR A 190 8.75 6.89 8.05
C TYR A 190 9.15 7.50 6.69
N THR A 191 8.51 8.60 6.31
CA THR A 191 8.76 9.29 5.03
C THR A 191 9.81 10.36 5.17
N GLY A 192 10.89 10.27 4.39
CA GLY A 192 11.95 11.27 4.36
C GLY A 192 11.45 12.64 3.90
N ARG A 193 12.01 13.72 4.44
CA ARG A 193 11.62 15.10 4.07
C ARG A 193 11.87 15.43 2.61
N ASP A 194 12.85 14.81 1.99
CA ASP A 194 13.14 14.91 0.56
C ASP A 194 11.93 14.50 -0.28
N ILE A 195 11.31 13.36 0.08
CA ILE A 195 10.09 12.85 -0.58
C ILE A 195 8.90 13.77 -0.28
N ILE A 196 8.71 14.17 0.99
CA ILE A 196 7.60 15.04 1.39
C ILE A 196 7.67 16.38 0.65
N LYS A 197 8.87 16.97 0.53
CA LYS A 197 9.07 18.22 -0.23
C LYS A 197 8.69 18.05 -1.70
N LEU A 198 9.05 16.91 -2.32
CA LEU A 198 8.64 16.60 -3.69
C LEU A 198 7.11 16.50 -3.79
N MET A 199 6.44 15.76 -2.90
CA MET A 199 4.98 15.63 -2.90
C MET A 199 4.29 16.97 -2.77
N VAL A 200 4.75 17.83 -1.87
CA VAL A 200 4.21 19.19 -1.68
C VAL A 200 4.42 20.04 -2.95
N ASN A 201 5.59 19.98 -3.58
CA ASN A 201 5.85 20.67 -4.84
C ASN A 201 4.88 20.23 -5.94
N ILE A 202 4.73 18.92 -6.14
CA ILE A 202 3.82 18.34 -7.13
C ILE A 202 2.38 18.78 -6.86
N LEU A 203 1.94 18.68 -5.61
CA LEU A 203 0.58 19.01 -5.22
C LEU A 203 0.23 20.48 -5.47
N LEU A 204 1.19 21.39 -5.25
CA LEU A 204 1.00 22.84 -5.35
C LEU A 204 1.40 23.43 -6.72
N ALA A 205 2.08 22.65 -7.57
CA ALA A 205 2.52 23.12 -8.90
C ALA A 205 1.36 23.36 -9.88
N GLU A 206 0.21 22.74 -9.66
CA GLU A 206 -0.94 22.80 -10.54
C GLU A 206 -2.25 23.04 -9.78
N GLY A 207 -3.19 23.80 -10.37
CA GLY A 207 -4.55 23.96 -9.86
C GLY A 207 -4.66 24.60 -8.46
N CYS A 208 -3.68 25.38 -8.04
CA CYS A 208 -3.57 25.92 -6.69
C CYS A 208 -3.39 27.45 -6.65
N ASP A 209 -3.86 28.17 -7.68
CA ASP A 209 -3.72 29.63 -7.74
C ASP A 209 -4.43 30.34 -6.56
N ASP A 210 -5.47 29.70 -6.00
CA ASP A 210 -6.26 30.19 -4.88
C ASP A 210 -5.52 30.20 -3.53
N ILE A 211 -4.40 29.48 -3.39
CA ILE A 211 -3.63 29.47 -2.12
C ILE A 211 -2.91 30.79 -1.85
N PHE A 212 -2.78 31.66 -2.87
CA PHE A 212 -2.14 32.98 -2.74
C PHE A 212 -3.09 34.06 -2.27
N ASP A 213 -4.40 33.79 -2.20
CA ASP A 213 -5.39 34.74 -1.74
C ASP A 213 -5.18 35.08 -0.26
N ASP A 214 -5.28 36.37 0.09
CA ASP A 214 -5.13 36.84 1.46
C ASP A 214 -6.16 36.20 2.40
N GLY A 215 -5.70 35.71 3.54
CA GLY A 215 -6.53 35.09 4.57
C GLY A 215 -7.21 33.79 4.12
N LYS A 216 -6.75 33.16 3.05
CA LYS A 216 -7.31 31.88 2.57
C LYS A 216 -7.26 30.80 3.65
N VAL A 217 -8.39 30.12 3.85
CA VAL A 217 -8.43 28.92 4.71
C VAL A 217 -8.00 27.72 3.87
N ILE A 218 -6.96 27.04 4.33
CA ILE A 218 -6.38 25.86 3.65
C ILE A 218 -6.36 24.71 4.64
N THR A 219 -6.99 23.60 4.28
CA THR A 219 -7.02 22.38 5.10
C THR A 219 -6.10 21.33 4.50
N ILE A 220 -5.30 20.70 5.36
CA ILE A 220 -4.41 19.58 5.00
C ILE A 220 -4.78 18.40 5.87
N LEU A 221 -4.98 17.23 5.26
CA LEU A 221 -5.27 15.97 5.93
C LEU A 221 -4.17 14.95 5.65
N ASP A 222 -3.84 14.18 6.69
CA ASP A 222 -3.07 12.93 6.59
C ASP A 222 -3.78 11.87 7.45
N GLN A 223 -4.27 10.80 6.81
CA GLN A 223 -5.06 9.74 7.46
C GLN A 223 -4.18 8.61 8.05
N ALA A 224 -2.86 8.71 7.89
CA ALA A 224 -1.84 7.85 8.51
C ALA A 224 -0.65 8.73 8.92
N CYS A 225 -0.94 9.75 9.77
CA CYS A 225 -0.07 10.92 9.90
C CYS A 225 1.26 10.67 10.61
N GLY A 226 1.45 9.50 11.21
CA GLY A 226 2.67 9.19 11.92
C GLY A 226 3.01 10.26 12.94
N THR A 227 4.21 10.81 12.86
CA THR A 227 4.66 11.92 13.73
C THR A 227 4.27 13.31 13.21
N GLY A 228 3.45 13.40 12.16
CA GLY A 228 2.98 14.67 11.59
C GLY A 228 3.96 15.34 10.61
N GLY A 229 4.92 14.61 10.08
CA GLY A 229 5.95 15.13 9.19
C GLY A 229 5.39 15.77 7.91
N MET A 230 4.42 15.12 7.26
CA MET A 230 3.75 15.66 6.06
C MET A 230 2.93 16.90 6.37
N LEU A 231 2.15 16.87 7.46
CA LEU A 231 1.34 18.00 7.92
C LEU A 231 2.20 19.21 8.21
N SER A 232 3.29 19.03 8.96
CA SER A 232 4.22 20.09 9.34
C SER A 232 4.94 20.69 8.14
N THR A 233 5.38 19.86 7.21
CA THR A 233 6.12 20.30 6.01
C THR A 233 5.20 21.08 5.08
N GLY A 234 3.99 20.56 4.83
CA GLY A 234 2.97 21.26 4.04
C GLY A 234 2.58 22.62 4.66
N TYR A 235 2.37 22.64 5.98
CA TYR A 235 2.11 23.89 6.72
C TYR A 235 3.22 24.91 6.53
N ASN A 236 4.47 24.53 6.81
CA ASN A 236 5.61 25.44 6.73
C ASN A 236 5.78 26.01 5.33
N PHE A 237 5.58 25.19 4.31
CA PHE A 237 5.66 25.62 2.92
C PHE A 237 4.58 26.66 2.60
N ILE A 238 3.30 26.36 2.88
CA ILE A 238 2.19 27.26 2.58
C ILE A 238 2.34 28.58 3.36
N LYS A 239 2.71 28.53 4.65
CA LYS A 239 2.91 29.74 5.46
C LYS A 239 4.09 30.60 5.01
N ARG A 240 5.13 29.98 4.47
CA ARG A 240 6.24 30.72 3.86
C ARG A 240 5.80 31.42 2.57
N TYR A 241 4.94 30.77 1.83
CA TYR A 241 4.43 31.27 0.56
C TYR A 241 3.31 32.29 0.72
N ASN A 242 2.37 32.01 1.63
CA ASN A 242 1.28 32.90 2.01
C ASN A 242 1.21 33.03 3.55
N PRO A 243 1.92 34.00 4.15
CA PRO A 243 1.92 34.20 5.60
C PRO A 243 0.54 34.49 6.18
N SER A 244 -0.40 35.07 5.39
CA SER A 244 -1.75 35.39 5.80
C SER A 244 -2.71 34.20 5.80
N ALA A 245 -2.37 33.09 5.14
CA ALA A 245 -3.23 31.90 5.04
C ALA A 245 -3.55 31.31 6.44
N ASP A 246 -4.81 30.93 6.65
CA ASP A 246 -5.24 30.13 7.81
C ASP A 246 -5.11 28.64 7.47
N VAL A 247 -3.95 28.06 7.77
CA VAL A 247 -3.66 26.66 7.47
C VAL A 247 -4.07 25.78 8.64
N ARG A 248 -5.01 24.87 8.40
CA ARG A 248 -5.55 23.94 9.40
C ARG A 248 -5.14 22.51 9.07
N LEU A 249 -4.51 21.86 10.05
CA LEU A 249 -3.98 20.50 9.94
C LEU A 249 -4.96 19.51 10.57
N PHE A 250 -5.16 18.37 9.89
CA PHE A 250 -5.99 17.26 10.33
C PHE A 250 -5.21 15.97 10.19
N GLY A 251 -5.28 15.07 11.19
CA GLY A 251 -4.56 13.81 11.14
C GLY A 251 -5.28 12.70 11.88
N GLN A 252 -5.11 11.47 11.40
CA GLN A 252 -5.46 10.24 12.10
C GLN A 252 -4.22 9.36 12.22
N GLU A 253 -4.04 8.75 13.40
CA GLU A 253 -2.93 7.85 13.67
C GLU A 253 -3.36 6.72 14.60
N ILE A 254 -2.95 5.50 14.28
CA ILE A 254 -3.26 4.29 15.07
C ILE A 254 -2.16 3.95 16.08
N ASN A 255 -0.90 4.31 15.77
CA ASN A 255 0.22 4.06 16.66
C ASN A 255 0.26 5.11 17.79
N PRO A 256 0.14 4.72 19.07
CA PRO A 256 0.06 5.67 20.17
C PRO A 256 1.35 6.49 20.34
N GLU A 257 2.52 5.94 20.06
CA GLU A 257 3.79 6.65 20.17
C GLU A 257 3.88 7.76 19.10
N SER A 258 3.59 7.40 17.84
CA SER A 258 3.58 8.36 16.72
C SER A 258 2.53 9.45 16.92
N TYR A 259 1.33 9.07 17.38
CA TYR A 259 0.27 10.01 17.73
C TYR A 259 0.70 11.01 18.79
N ALA A 260 1.30 10.52 19.90
CA ALA A 260 1.78 11.38 20.99
C ALA A 260 2.86 12.36 20.50
N MET A 261 3.77 11.93 19.65
CA MET A 261 4.78 12.79 19.03
C MET A 261 4.16 13.84 18.12
N CYS A 262 3.20 13.46 17.29
CA CYS A 262 2.46 14.39 16.45
C CYS A 262 1.76 15.47 17.27
N LEU A 263 1.07 15.09 18.35
CA LEU A 263 0.44 16.05 19.26
C LEU A 263 1.45 17.01 19.89
N ALA A 264 2.58 16.49 20.37
CA ALA A 264 3.63 17.33 20.96
C ALA A 264 4.17 18.34 19.95
N GLU A 265 4.38 17.93 18.71
CA GLU A 265 4.82 18.81 17.63
C GLU A 265 3.77 19.89 17.31
N MET A 266 2.50 19.52 17.22
CA MET A 266 1.40 20.46 16.97
C MET A 266 1.33 21.52 18.09
N LEU A 267 1.38 21.10 19.36
CA LEU A 267 1.35 22.02 20.51
C LEU A 267 2.52 23.00 20.51
N ILE A 268 3.74 22.55 20.23
CA ILE A 268 4.94 23.41 20.19
C ILE A 268 4.84 24.43 19.06
N LYS A 269 4.26 24.06 17.93
CA LYS A 269 4.05 24.94 16.77
C LYS A 269 2.84 25.86 16.91
N GLY A 270 2.07 25.72 17.98
CA GLY A 270 0.82 26.49 18.19
C GLY A 270 -0.31 26.05 17.26
N GLN A 271 -0.22 24.84 16.70
CA GLN A 271 -1.27 24.24 15.89
C GLN A 271 -2.39 23.66 16.75
N ASN A 272 -3.58 23.49 16.16
CA ASN A 272 -4.69 22.91 16.91
C ASN A 272 -4.52 21.37 17.00
N ALA A 273 -4.06 20.90 18.15
CA ALA A 273 -3.87 19.49 18.43
C ALA A 273 -5.19 18.69 18.50
N GLU A 274 -6.36 19.34 18.68
CA GLU A 274 -7.67 18.68 18.70
C GLU A 274 -8.04 18.07 17.34
N ASN A 275 -7.42 18.53 16.25
CA ASN A 275 -7.60 18.00 14.91
C ASN A 275 -6.74 16.77 14.62
N ILE A 276 -5.92 16.32 15.55
CA ILE A 276 -5.18 15.06 15.45
C ILE A 276 -5.89 14.03 16.31
N CYS A 277 -6.30 12.92 15.70
CA CYS A 277 -7.13 11.91 16.35
C CYS A 277 -6.40 10.56 16.46
N TYR A 278 -6.40 9.97 17.65
CA TYR A 278 -5.99 8.58 17.83
C TYR A 278 -7.11 7.68 17.30
N GLN A 279 -6.95 7.16 16.10
CA GLN A 279 -7.97 6.38 15.43
C GLN A 279 -7.40 5.57 14.27
N ASP A 280 -7.83 4.31 14.17
CA ASP A 280 -7.66 3.49 12.97
C ASP A 280 -8.56 4.04 11.86
N THR A 281 -7.96 4.49 10.76
CA THR A 281 -8.65 5.08 9.61
C THR A 281 -9.60 4.11 8.93
N MET A 282 -9.27 2.83 8.91
CA MET A 282 -10.19 1.82 8.36
C MET A 282 -11.44 1.64 9.21
N LYS A 283 -11.29 1.70 10.55
CA LYS A 283 -12.42 1.54 11.49
C LYS A 283 -13.35 2.74 11.54
N ALA A 284 -12.81 3.95 11.49
CA ALA A 284 -13.63 5.15 11.56
C ALA A 284 -12.97 6.39 10.95
N ASP A 285 -13.77 7.17 10.23
CA ASP A 285 -13.44 8.53 9.80
C ASP A 285 -13.83 9.53 10.90
N ARG A 286 -12.84 10.18 11.50
CA ARG A 286 -13.01 11.20 12.56
C ARG A 286 -13.42 12.55 12.00
N PHE A 287 -13.31 12.75 10.71
CA PHE A 287 -13.60 14.00 10.01
C PHE A 287 -14.79 13.87 9.06
N LYS A 288 -15.76 13.02 9.42
CA LYS A 288 -16.95 12.76 8.59
C LYS A 288 -17.65 14.06 8.21
N GLY A 289 -17.92 14.23 6.93
CA GLY A 289 -18.57 15.43 6.39
C GLY A 289 -17.66 16.66 6.26
N THR A 290 -16.39 16.57 6.67
CA THR A 290 -15.39 17.63 6.45
C THR A 290 -14.62 17.32 5.18
N LYS A 291 -14.58 18.28 4.25
CA LYS A 291 -13.81 18.17 3.01
C LYS A 291 -12.51 18.95 3.14
N MET A 292 -11.46 18.45 2.49
CA MET A 292 -10.09 18.94 2.63
C MET A 292 -9.58 19.50 1.32
N ARG A 293 -8.84 20.61 1.40
CA ARG A 293 -8.18 21.19 0.22
C ARG A 293 -7.06 20.30 -0.29
N PHE A 294 -6.28 19.74 0.64
CA PHE A 294 -5.16 18.85 0.34
C PHE A 294 -5.21 17.61 1.21
N VAL A 295 -4.86 16.47 0.59
CA VAL A 295 -4.59 15.21 1.27
C VAL A 295 -3.17 14.78 0.93
N LEU A 296 -2.35 14.52 1.94
CA LEU A 296 -0.95 14.11 1.80
C LEU A 296 -0.74 12.87 2.65
N GLU A 297 -0.49 11.73 2.05
CA GLU A 297 -0.44 10.45 2.76
C GLU A 297 0.70 9.55 2.29
N ASN A 298 1.26 8.81 3.23
CA ASN A 298 2.04 7.60 2.99
C ASN A 298 1.43 6.48 3.83
N PRO A 299 0.38 5.81 3.32
CA PRO A 299 -0.30 4.75 4.07
C PRO A 299 0.57 3.50 4.20
N PRO A 300 0.24 2.57 5.11
CA PRO A 300 0.98 1.33 5.27
C PRO A 300 0.82 0.41 4.05
N PHE A 301 1.94 -0.14 3.55
CA PHE A 301 1.96 -1.08 2.42
C PHE A 301 1.80 -2.53 2.90
N GLY A 302 1.01 -3.33 2.15
CA GLY A 302 0.84 -4.76 2.41
C GLY A 302 0.19 -5.08 3.76
N THR A 303 -0.57 -4.16 4.33
CA THR A 303 -1.30 -4.37 5.58
C THR A 303 -2.70 -4.88 5.27
N ALA A 304 -3.06 -6.03 5.90
CA ALA A 304 -4.35 -6.66 5.68
C ALA A 304 -5.49 -5.86 6.35
N TRP A 305 -6.60 -5.71 5.63
CA TRP A 305 -7.85 -5.18 6.19
C TRP A 305 -8.90 -6.26 6.49
N GLY A 306 -8.70 -7.49 6.00
CA GLY A 306 -9.60 -8.62 6.23
C GLY A 306 -8.85 -9.95 6.34
N GLY A 307 -9.58 -11.01 6.75
CA GLY A 307 -9.02 -12.33 7.01
C GLY A 307 -8.27 -12.42 8.34
N LYS A 308 -7.49 -13.49 8.51
CA LYS A 308 -6.81 -13.82 9.79
C LYS A 308 -5.68 -12.85 10.18
N ASP A 309 -5.14 -12.12 9.21
CA ASP A 309 -4.00 -11.21 9.40
C ASP A 309 -4.45 -9.75 9.64
N ALA A 310 -5.76 -9.48 9.53
CA ALA A 310 -6.33 -8.17 9.82
C ALA A 310 -6.44 -7.92 11.33
N ALA A 311 -6.30 -6.66 11.74
CA ALA A 311 -6.55 -6.27 13.12
C ALA A 311 -8.03 -6.43 13.48
N GLU A 312 -8.30 -6.78 14.76
CA GLU A 312 -9.65 -7.05 15.26
C GLU A 312 -10.64 -5.93 14.92
N GLY A 313 -11.79 -6.29 14.33
CA GLY A 313 -12.89 -5.38 13.99
C GLY A 313 -12.66 -4.48 12.77
N VAL A 314 -11.51 -4.59 12.07
CA VAL A 314 -11.26 -3.83 10.83
C VAL A 314 -12.12 -4.34 9.70
N GLU A 315 -12.16 -5.66 9.48
CA GLU A 315 -12.95 -6.28 8.41
C GLU A 315 -14.45 -5.95 8.52
N ASP A 316 -15.01 -6.03 9.73
CA ASP A 316 -16.40 -5.68 9.96
C ASP A 316 -16.69 -4.20 9.65
N ALA A 317 -15.80 -3.30 10.08
CA ALA A 317 -15.95 -1.88 9.83
C ALA A 317 -15.83 -1.53 8.33
N VAL A 318 -14.89 -2.13 7.62
CA VAL A 318 -14.70 -1.96 6.16
C VAL A 318 -15.94 -2.47 5.42
N ASN A 319 -16.42 -3.67 5.73
CA ASN A 319 -17.61 -4.23 5.10
C ASN A 319 -18.86 -3.40 5.38
N ALA A 320 -19.05 -2.92 6.62
CA ALA A 320 -20.18 -2.06 6.99
C ALA A 320 -20.17 -0.72 6.23
N GLU A 321 -18.99 -0.15 5.99
CA GLU A 321 -18.84 1.08 5.22
C GLU A 321 -19.06 0.84 3.73
N TYR A 322 -18.56 -0.27 3.17
CA TYR A 322 -18.76 -0.67 1.78
C TYR A 322 -20.24 -0.89 1.44
N GLN A 323 -21.01 -1.50 2.35
CA GLN A 323 -22.45 -1.74 2.14
C GLN A 323 -23.28 -0.46 1.97
N LYS A 324 -22.73 0.72 2.33
CA LYS A 324 -23.37 2.01 2.08
C LYS A 324 -23.25 2.47 0.63
N GLY A 325 -22.50 1.73 -0.21
CA GLY A 325 -22.17 2.17 -1.58
C GLY A 325 -21.43 3.50 -1.57
N PHE A 326 -21.79 4.40 -2.48
CA PHE A 326 -21.17 5.71 -2.58
C PHE A 326 -21.59 6.72 -1.49
N ASP A 327 -22.49 6.36 -0.57
CA ASP A 327 -22.70 7.09 0.69
C ASP A 327 -21.63 6.75 1.75
N GLY A 328 -20.81 5.74 1.49
CA GLY A 328 -19.64 5.36 2.24
C GLY A 328 -18.34 5.64 1.47
N ARG A 329 -17.19 5.40 2.12
CA ARG A 329 -15.87 5.73 1.55
C ARG A 329 -15.44 4.78 0.42
N TRP A 330 -15.96 3.56 0.34
CA TRP A 330 -15.45 2.49 -0.53
C TRP A 330 -16.47 1.99 -1.55
N GLY A 331 -17.29 2.90 -2.04
CA GLY A 331 -18.37 2.58 -2.99
C GLY A 331 -17.90 2.01 -4.33
N ALA A 332 -16.67 2.27 -4.75
CA ALA A 332 -16.14 1.75 -6.01
C ALA A 332 -15.74 0.27 -5.94
N GLY A 333 -15.49 -0.27 -4.74
CA GLY A 333 -15.14 -1.68 -4.54
C GLY A 333 -14.20 -1.91 -3.37
N LEU A 334 -14.01 -3.19 -3.02
CA LEU A 334 -13.04 -3.61 -2.02
C LEU A 334 -11.87 -4.33 -2.71
N PRO A 335 -10.61 -3.97 -2.44
CA PRO A 335 -9.45 -4.72 -2.91
C PRO A 335 -9.35 -6.08 -2.20
N GLY A 336 -8.42 -6.93 -2.62
CA GLY A 336 -8.08 -8.15 -1.90
C GLY A 336 -7.76 -7.87 -0.43
N SER A 337 -8.21 -8.73 0.47
CA SER A 337 -8.17 -8.50 1.92
C SER A 337 -6.77 -8.35 2.51
N GLY A 338 -5.74 -8.74 1.79
CA GLY A 338 -4.34 -8.68 2.24
C GLY A 338 -3.67 -7.31 2.12
N ASP A 339 -4.31 -6.30 1.48
CA ASP A 339 -3.71 -5.00 1.26
C ASP A 339 -4.76 -3.88 1.25
N MET A 340 -4.58 -2.88 2.11
CA MET A 340 -5.51 -1.77 2.27
C MET A 340 -5.17 -0.51 1.46
N GLN A 341 -4.13 -0.50 0.64
CA GLN A 341 -3.67 0.68 -0.10
C GLN A 341 -4.80 1.33 -0.92
N MET A 342 -5.55 0.53 -1.70
CA MET A 342 -6.67 1.05 -2.48
C MET A 342 -7.87 1.53 -1.65
N LEU A 343 -7.96 1.16 -0.37
CA LEU A 343 -8.94 1.76 0.56
C LEU A 343 -8.50 3.16 0.97
N PHE A 344 -7.20 3.38 1.18
CA PHE A 344 -6.66 4.72 1.43
C PHE A 344 -6.87 5.65 0.24
N LEU A 345 -6.60 5.20 -1.00
CA LEU A 345 -6.87 5.98 -2.21
C LEU A 345 -8.34 6.43 -2.28
N GLN A 346 -9.30 5.52 -2.06
CA GLN A 346 -10.71 5.87 -2.06
C GLN A 346 -11.08 6.80 -0.89
N SER A 347 -10.53 6.56 0.29
CA SER A 347 -10.76 7.42 1.47
C SER A 347 -10.24 8.83 1.25
N ALA A 348 -9.07 8.99 0.64
CA ALA A 348 -8.53 10.29 0.26
C ALA A 348 -9.44 11.01 -0.74
N ILE A 349 -9.93 10.31 -1.77
CA ILE A 349 -10.88 10.87 -2.74
C ILE A 349 -12.18 11.34 -2.04
N ASP A 350 -12.71 10.55 -1.09
CA ASP A 350 -13.86 10.98 -0.29
C ASP A 350 -13.57 12.26 0.49
N LYS A 351 -12.37 12.38 1.07
CA LYS A 351 -11.98 13.57 1.85
C LYS A 351 -11.68 14.81 1.02
N MET A 352 -11.28 14.68 -0.23
CA MET A 352 -10.99 15.83 -1.09
C MET A 352 -12.22 16.73 -1.27
N ASP A 353 -12.00 18.06 -1.22
CA ASP A 353 -12.99 19.06 -1.60
C ASP A 353 -13.48 18.84 -3.03
N ASP A 354 -14.78 18.96 -3.25
CA ASP A 354 -15.38 18.58 -4.53
C ASP A 354 -15.01 19.52 -5.67
N ASN A 355 -14.61 20.78 -5.38
CA ASN A 355 -14.28 21.79 -6.37
C ASN A 355 -12.77 21.99 -6.55
N PHE A 356 -11.99 21.83 -5.46
CA PHE A 356 -10.58 22.19 -5.44
C PHE A 356 -9.68 21.12 -4.82
N GLY A 357 -10.26 20.01 -4.35
CA GLY A 357 -9.53 18.97 -3.62
C GLY A 357 -8.47 18.31 -4.49
N ARG A 358 -7.26 18.16 -3.89
CA ARG A 358 -6.13 17.46 -4.49
C ARG A 358 -5.49 16.54 -3.46
N ALA A 359 -4.96 15.42 -3.92
CA ALA A 359 -4.20 14.51 -3.08
C ALA A 359 -2.87 14.10 -3.72
N ALA A 360 -1.87 13.84 -2.89
CA ALA A 360 -0.65 13.16 -3.26
C ALA A 360 -0.43 12.01 -2.27
N ILE A 361 -0.43 10.78 -2.77
CA ILE A 361 -0.41 9.57 -1.96
C ILE A 361 0.71 8.68 -2.47
N ILE A 362 1.51 8.14 -1.54
CA ILE A 362 2.55 7.17 -1.88
C ILE A 362 1.96 5.77 -1.82
N GLU A 363 2.17 5.00 -2.87
CA GLU A 363 1.75 3.60 -2.98
C GLU A 363 2.89 2.75 -3.54
N ASN A 364 2.87 1.44 -3.28
CA ASN A 364 3.75 0.53 -4.01
C ASN A 364 3.20 0.22 -5.41
N GLY A 365 3.81 -0.71 -6.13
CA GLY A 365 3.38 -1.05 -7.49
C GLY A 365 2.06 -1.82 -7.58
N SER A 366 1.62 -2.48 -6.50
CA SER A 366 0.44 -3.35 -6.50
C SER A 366 -0.84 -2.65 -6.98
N PRO A 367 -1.20 -1.44 -6.50
CA PRO A 367 -2.39 -0.71 -6.96
C PRO A 367 -2.44 -0.44 -8.47
N LEU A 368 -1.33 -0.47 -9.18
CA LEU A 368 -1.28 -0.20 -10.62
C LEU A 368 -1.83 -1.34 -11.47
N PHE A 369 -1.60 -2.59 -11.08
CA PHE A 369 -1.87 -3.74 -11.95
C PHE A 369 -2.46 -4.97 -11.26
N SER A 370 -2.53 -5.02 -9.92
CA SER A 370 -3.06 -6.19 -9.22
C SER A 370 -4.52 -6.45 -9.53
N GLY A 371 -4.91 -7.73 -9.45
CA GLY A 371 -6.26 -8.21 -9.64
C GLY A 371 -6.67 -8.43 -11.11
N GLY A 372 -7.54 -9.39 -11.34
CA GLY A 372 -8.13 -9.64 -12.66
C GLY A 372 -9.30 -8.69 -12.95
N THR A 373 -9.86 -8.76 -14.15
CA THR A 373 -10.89 -7.85 -14.68
C THR A 373 -12.03 -7.54 -13.71
N ALA A 374 -12.58 -8.54 -13.06
CA ALA A 374 -13.71 -8.39 -12.12
C ALA A 374 -13.29 -8.15 -10.67
N SER A 375 -11.98 -8.04 -10.37
CA SER A 375 -11.50 -7.80 -9.02
C SER A 375 -11.82 -6.38 -8.54
N GLY A 376 -11.86 -6.20 -7.21
CA GLY A 376 -12.07 -4.89 -6.62
C GLY A 376 -11.02 -3.87 -7.05
N GLU A 377 -9.75 -4.27 -7.11
CA GLU A 377 -8.65 -3.40 -7.54
C GLU A 377 -8.85 -2.88 -8.97
N SER A 378 -9.19 -3.76 -9.90
CA SER A 378 -9.46 -3.38 -11.29
C SER A 378 -10.67 -2.45 -11.40
N GLN A 379 -11.73 -2.70 -10.62
CA GLN A 379 -12.95 -1.88 -10.64
C GLN A 379 -12.72 -0.52 -9.96
N ILE A 380 -11.91 -0.43 -8.91
CA ILE A 380 -11.51 0.85 -8.28
C ILE A 380 -10.70 1.68 -9.28
N ARG A 381 -9.69 1.09 -9.95
CA ARG A 381 -8.92 1.79 -10.99
C ARG A 381 -9.82 2.30 -12.12
N ARG A 382 -10.71 1.42 -12.61
CA ARG A 382 -11.69 1.78 -13.64
C ARG A 382 -12.55 2.97 -13.20
N TRP A 383 -13.11 2.92 -12.00
CA TRP A 383 -13.91 4.01 -11.44
C TRP A 383 -13.12 5.33 -11.36
N MET A 384 -11.87 5.28 -10.91
CA MET A 384 -11.01 6.46 -10.82
C MET A 384 -10.72 7.07 -12.21
N LEU A 385 -10.49 6.23 -13.22
CA LEU A 385 -10.25 6.66 -14.61
C LEU A 385 -11.52 7.23 -15.27
N GLU A 386 -12.65 6.54 -15.14
CA GLU A 386 -13.95 6.98 -15.68
C GLU A 386 -14.44 8.29 -15.05
N ASN A 387 -14.07 8.57 -13.80
CA ASN A 387 -14.39 9.83 -13.11
C ASN A 387 -13.27 10.88 -13.20
N ASP A 388 -12.27 10.65 -14.01
CA ASP A 388 -11.15 11.57 -14.28
C ASP A 388 -10.40 12.03 -13.02
N LEU A 389 -10.20 11.14 -12.05
CA LEU A 389 -9.65 11.46 -10.74
C LEU A 389 -8.11 11.35 -10.68
N ILE A 390 -7.50 10.50 -11.50
CA ILE A 390 -6.04 10.31 -11.52
C ILE A 390 -5.43 11.36 -12.45
N GLU A 391 -4.66 12.29 -11.90
CA GLU A 391 -3.99 13.34 -12.69
C GLU A 391 -2.60 12.90 -13.16
N ALA A 392 -1.81 12.30 -12.25
CA ALA A 392 -0.50 11.78 -12.60
C ALA A 392 -0.12 10.58 -11.70
N ILE A 393 0.79 9.75 -12.21
CA ILE A 393 1.51 8.73 -11.45
C ILE A 393 3.00 8.92 -11.70
N ILE A 394 3.78 9.04 -10.61
CA ILE A 394 5.20 9.33 -10.65
C ILE A 394 5.94 8.18 -9.99
N ALA A 395 6.71 7.41 -10.76
CA ALA A 395 7.59 6.37 -10.24
C ALA A 395 8.77 7.00 -9.51
N LEU A 396 9.01 6.59 -8.27
CA LEU A 396 10.12 7.06 -7.45
C LEU A 396 11.33 6.11 -7.57
N PRO A 397 12.53 6.60 -7.26
CA PRO A 397 13.71 5.74 -7.08
C PRO A 397 13.48 4.68 -6.00
N THR A 398 14.11 3.53 -6.13
CA THR A 398 14.17 2.53 -5.06
C THR A 398 15.07 2.98 -3.90
N ASP A 399 15.03 2.28 -2.79
CA ASP A 399 15.89 2.57 -1.61
C ASP A 399 15.75 4.01 -1.05
N LEU A 400 14.57 4.63 -1.18
CA LEU A 400 14.27 5.96 -0.63
C LEU A 400 13.75 5.94 0.81
N PHE A 401 13.20 4.82 1.28
CA PHE A 401 12.59 4.69 2.60
C PHE A 401 13.55 4.00 3.58
N TYR A 402 13.39 4.31 4.88
CA TYR A 402 14.30 3.82 5.93
C TYR A 402 14.18 2.32 6.20
N ASN A 403 13.04 1.71 5.91
CA ASN A 403 12.72 0.31 6.24
C ASN A 403 12.24 -0.52 5.05
N THR A 404 12.35 -0.01 3.83
CA THR A 404 12.04 -0.75 2.61
C THR A 404 12.79 -0.19 1.40
N GLY A 405 13.24 -1.09 0.52
CA GLY A 405 13.88 -0.74 -0.75
C GLY A 405 12.98 -0.92 -1.97
N ILE A 406 11.66 -1.13 -1.77
CA ILE A 406 10.73 -1.39 -2.88
C ILE A 406 10.51 -0.18 -3.77
N ALA A 407 10.07 -0.42 -5.01
CA ALA A 407 9.61 0.62 -5.92
C ALA A 407 8.27 1.20 -5.41
N THR A 408 8.19 2.52 -5.36
CA THR A 408 7.00 3.26 -4.94
C THR A 408 6.61 4.30 -5.96
N TYR A 409 5.38 4.78 -5.86
CA TYR A 409 4.78 5.70 -6.81
C TYR A 409 4.01 6.78 -6.05
N ILE A 410 4.12 8.03 -6.49
CA ILE A 410 3.22 9.09 -6.04
C ILE A 410 1.99 9.10 -6.95
N TRP A 411 0.82 8.86 -6.38
CA TRP A 411 -0.46 9.05 -7.05
C TRP A 411 -0.94 10.48 -6.80
N VAL A 412 -1.09 11.24 -7.88
CA VAL A 412 -1.61 12.61 -7.82
C VAL A 412 -3.07 12.57 -8.25
N LEU A 413 -3.96 12.90 -7.33
CA LEU A 413 -5.39 12.89 -7.54
C LEU A 413 -5.94 14.31 -7.56
N SER A 414 -6.93 14.55 -8.39
CA SER A 414 -7.59 15.85 -8.53
C SER A 414 -9.07 15.69 -8.85
N LYS A 415 -9.94 16.44 -8.18
CA LYS A 415 -11.36 16.55 -8.53
C LYS A 415 -11.65 17.66 -9.54
N ASN A 416 -10.68 18.50 -9.83
CA ASN A 416 -10.83 19.59 -10.79
C ASN A 416 -9.53 19.82 -11.58
N LYS A 417 -9.28 18.94 -12.52
CA LYS A 417 -8.14 19.08 -13.44
C LYS A 417 -8.28 20.32 -14.33
N ARG A 418 -7.16 20.95 -14.66
CA ARG A 418 -7.13 21.97 -15.71
C ARG A 418 -7.56 21.39 -17.05
N ASN A 419 -8.06 22.26 -17.94
CA ASN A 419 -8.67 21.83 -19.20
C ASN A 419 -7.74 20.98 -20.08
N GLU A 420 -6.43 21.28 -20.10
CA GLU A 420 -5.41 20.54 -20.83
C GLU A 420 -5.15 19.13 -20.28
N ARG A 421 -5.48 18.90 -18.99
CA ARG A 421 -5.28 17.62 -18.28
C ARG A 421 -6.57 16.78 -18.18
N LYS A 422 -7.73 17.35 -18.53
CA LYS A 422 -9.01 16.63 -18.46
C LYS A 422 -9.01 15.41 -19.37
N GLY A 423 -9.49 14.29 -18.86
CA GLY A 423 -9.55 13.02 -19.57
C GLY A 423 -8.18 12.37 -19.78
N LYS A 424 -7.11 12.92 -19.18
CA LYS A 424 -5.74 12.44 -19.37
C LYS A 424 -5.07 12.07 -18.05
N ILE A 425 -4.12 11.16 -18.15
CA ILE A 425 -3.22 10.76 -17.08
C ILE A 425 -1.78 10.98 -17.54
N GLN A 426 -0.97 11.56 -16.68
CA GLN A 426 0.46 11.76 -16.89
C GLN A 426 1.24 10.69 -16.14
N LEU A 427 2.09 9.94 -16.84
CA LEU A 427 3.03 9.00 -16.25
C LEU A 427 4.43 9.62 -16.26
N ILE A 428 5.11 9.61 -15.12
CA ILE A 428 6.47 10.16 -15.00
C ILE A 428 7.38 9.10 -14.39
N ASP A 429 8.42 8.72 -15.12
CA ASP A 429 9.49 7.85 -14.61
C ASP A 429 10.59 8.71 -13.97
N ALA A 430 10.49 8.91 -12.66
CA ALA A 430 11.49 9.59 -11.87
C ALA A 430 12.47 8.62 -11.19
N SER A 431 12.49 7.36 -11.55
CA SER A 431 13.31 6.32 -10.91
C SER A 431 14.82 6.57 -10.98
N SER A 432 15.28 7.42 -11.91
CA SER A 432 16.69 7.81 -12.07
C SER A 432 17.06 9.16 -11.43
N PHE A 433 16.10 9.89 -10.85
CA PHE A 433 16.33 11.22 -10.25
C PHE A 433 16.63 11.08 -8.76
N PHE A 434 17.87 10.73 -8.44
CA PHE A 434 18.34 10.58 -7.06
C PHE A 434 19.85 10.73 -6.94
N HIS A 435 20.31 11.00 -5.71
CA HIS A 435 21.69 10.94 -5.29
C HIS A 435 21.88 9.82 -4.26
N LYS A 436 23.03 9.14 -4.33
CA LYS A 436 23.39 8.12 -3.34
C LYS A 436 23.87 8.78 -2.06
N LEU A 437 23.32 8.35 -0.94
CA LEU A 437 23.81 8.73 0.38
C LEU A 437 25.25 8.21 0.58
N ARG A 438 26.10 8.99 1.24
CA ARG A 438 27.46 8.54 1.61
C ARG A 438 27.45 7.35 2.56
N LYS A 439 26.43 7.24 3.41
CA LYS A 439 26.18 6.15 4.33
C LYS A 439 24.69 5.85 4.32
N ALA A 440 24.35 4.58 4.15
CA ALA A 440 22.97 4.14 4.22
C ALA A 440 22.36 4.41 5.61
N LEU A 441 21.07 4.75 5.63
CA LEU A 441 20.26 5.01 6.81
C LEU A 441 19.16 3.95 6.88
N GLY A 442 19.45 2.79 7.47
CA GLY A 442 18.62 1.60 7.31
C GLY A 442 18.63 1.15 5.85
N ASP A 443 17.45 0.92 5.26
CA ASP A 443 17.31 0.58 3.84
C ASP A 443 17.42 1.79 2.91
N LYS A 444 17.31 3.01 3.43
CA LYS A 444 17.48 4.24 2.63
C LYS A 444 18.93 4.41 2.22
N LYS A 445 19.21 4.26 0.92
CA LYS A 445 20.51 4.44 0.28
C LYS A 445 20.55 5.64 -0.67
N ASN A 446 19.38 6.11 -1.08
CA ASN A 446 19.16 7.17 -2.04
C ASN A 446 18.39 8.33 -1.40
N GLU A 447 18.58 9.53 -1.92
CA GLU A 447 17.82 10.73 -1.56
C GLU A 447 17.47 11.54 -2.80
N ILE A 448 16.39 12.29 -2.73
CA ILE A 448 15.97 13.22 -3.78
C ILE A 448 16.59 14.59 -3.46
N SER A 449 17.58 14.98 -4.25
CA SER A 449 18.24 16.29 -4.09
C SER A 449 17.28 17.45 -4.46
N PRO A 450 17.63 18.70 -4.11
CA PRO A 450 16.91 19.87 -4.59
C PRO A 450 16.82 19.95 -6.12
N GLU A 451 17.88 19.58 -6.81
CA GLU A 451 17.96 19.55 -8.28
C GLU A 451 17.04 18.48 -8.86
N ASP A 452 17.04 17.26 -8.30
CA ASP A 452 16.16 16.17 -8.70
C ASP A 452 14.70 16.54 -8.47
N ARG A 453 14.38 17.10 -7.28
CA ARG A 453 13.03 17.59 -6.94
C ARG A 453 12.56 18.63 -7.96
N SER A 454 13.41 19.60 -8.30
CA SER A 454 13.12 20.63 -9.30
C SER A 454 12.86 20.02 -10.67
N ALA A 455 13.68 19.07 -11.11
CA ALA A 455 13.54 18.40 -12.39
C ALA A 455 12.21 17.61 -12.47
N VAL A 456 11.89 16.82 -11.46
CA VAL A 456 10.64 16.04 -11.43
C VAL A 456 9.41 16.98 -11.36
N THR A 457 9.49 18.06 -10.56
CA THR A 457 8.40 19.07 -10.50
C THR A 457 8.17 19.71 -11.87
N ARG A 458 9.24 20.02 -12.62
CA ARG A 458 9.10 20.56 -13.99
C ARG A 458 8.49 19.55 -14.95
N LEU A 459 8.95 18.30 -14.96
CA LEU A 459 8.34 17.23 -15.78
C LEU A 459 6.83 17.15 -15.57
N TYR A 460 6.39 17.20 -14.30
CA TYR A 460 4.97 17.20 -13.97
C TYR A 460 4.26 18.47 -14.47
N ALA A 461 4.82 19.63 -14.18
CA ALA A 461 4.18 20.91 -14.43
C ALA A 461 4.17 21.31 -15.90
N ASP A 462 5.19 20.94 -16.70
CA ASP A 462 5.29 21.29 -18.11
C ASP A 462 4.31 20.50 -18.98
N PHE A 463 3.83 19.37 -18.48
CA PHE A 463 2.84 18.51 -19.13
C PHE A 463 3.19 18.27 -20.60
N THR A 464 4.44 17.84 -20.85
CA THR A 464 4.99 17.62 -22.18
C THR A 464 5.68 16.27 -22.26
N GLU A 465 5.40 15.51 -23.30
CA GLU A 465 6.00 14.20 -23.49
C GLU A 465 7.52 14.27 -23.77
N ASN A 466 8.25 13.38 -23.15
CA ASN A 466 9.66 13.14 -23.39
C ASN A 466 10.02 11.70 -22.96
N GLU A 467 11.32 11.40 -22.82
CA GLU A 467 11.76 10.06 -22.40
C GLU A 467 11.34 9.67 -20.96
N TYR A 468 11.09 10.66 -20.07
CA TYR A 468 10.67 10.47 -18.68
C TYR A 468 9.19 10.76 -18.44
N CYS A 469 8.48 11.30 -19.42
CA CYS A 469 7.10 11.73 -19.29
C CYS A 469 6.26 11.24 -20.47
N LYS A 470 5.14 10.59 -20.17
CA LYS A 470 4.15 10.13 -21.14
C LYS A 470 2.77 10.62 -20.73
N ILE A 471 1.93 10.93 -21.73
CA ILE A 471 0.58 11.43 -21.51
C ILE A 471 -0.40 10.56 -22.31
N TYR A 472 -1.36 9.98 -21.62
CA TYR A 472 -2.36 9.10 -22.22
C TYR A 472 -3.78 9.57 -21.88
N ASP A 473 -4.73 9.26 -22.73
CA ASP A 473 -6.14 9.37 -22.38
C ASP A 473 -6.49 8.30 -21.34
N ASN A 474 -7.44 8.59 -20.44
CA ASN A 474 -7.83 7.67 -19.38
C ASN A 474 -8.26 6.31 -19.94
N GLU A 475 -8.89 6.30 -21.11
CA GLU A 475 -9.42 5.11 -21.79
C GLU A 475 -8.32 4.14 -22.25
N GLU A 476 -7.07 4.62 -22.44
CA GLU A 476 -5.91 3.77 -22.76
C GLU A 476 -5.69 2.64 -21.74
N PHE A 477 -6.09 2.87 -20.49
CA PHE A 477 -5.90 1.95 -19.38
C PHE A 477 -7.12 1.07 -19.09
N ILE A 478 -8.22 1.25 -19.83
CA ILE A 478 -9.44 0.46 -19.73
C ILE A 478 -9.42 -0.60 -20.82
N TYR A 479 -9.83 -1.80 -20.48
CA TYR A 479 -9.85 -2.92 -21.41
C TYR A 479 -11.13 -3.76 -21.27
N ARG A 480 -11.47 -4.50 -22.32
CA ARG A 480 -12.50 -5.53 -22.34
C ARG A 480 -11.84 -6.91 -22.37
N GLU A 481 -12.34 -7.81 -21.56
CA GLU A 481 -11.91 -9.20 -21.52
C GLU A 481 -12.81 -10.05 -22.40
N TYR A 482 -12.26 -10.56 -23.48
CA TYR A 482 -12.93 -11.48 -24.38
C TYR A 482 -12.55 -12.90 -24.08
N THR A 483 -13.52 -13.81 -24.20
CA THR A 483 -13.25 -15.25 -24.27
C THR A 483 -13.04 -15.65 -25.71
N VAL A 484 -11.93 -16.27 -26.04
CA VAL A 484 -11.62 -16.79 -27.38
C VAL A 484 -11.68 -18.30 -27.36
N MET A 485 -12.42 -18.88 -28.32
CA MET A 485 -12.55 -20.31 -28.45
C MET A 485 -12.52 -20.74 -29.93
N GLN A 486 -12.15 -21.97 -30.16
CA GLN A 486 -12.17 -22.58 -31.51
C GLN A 486 -13.44 -23.43 -31.69
N PRO A 487 -13.93 -23.60 -32.94
CA PRO A 487 -15.02 -24.49 -33.21
C PRO A 487 -14.75 -25.92 -32.69
N LEU A 488 -15.79 -26.55 -32.18
CA LEU A 488 -15.69 -27.92 -31.69
C LEU A 488 -15.53 -28.89 -32.88
N GLN A 489 -14.28 -29.30 -33.14
CA GLN A 489 -13.88 -30.25 -34.18
C GLN A 489 -13.07 -31.35 -33.52
N ARG A 490 -13.67 -32.52 -33.39
CA ARG A 490 -13.04 -33.68 -32.73
C ARG A 490 -13.23 -34.95 -33.54
N SER A 491 -12.17 -35.72 -33.66
CA SER A 491 -12.26 -37.10 -34.11
C SER A 491 -12.44 -38.03 -32.91
N TYR A 492 -13.13 -39.12 -33.16
CA TYR A 492 -13.52 -40.10 -32.16
C TYR A 492 -13.00 -41.48 -32.56
N ALA A 493 -12.43 -42.25 -31.63
CA ALA A 493 -11.99 -43.60 -31.87
C ALA A 493 -11.88 -44.40 -30.57
N ILE A 494 -12.06 -45.70 -30.64
CA ILE A 494 -11.77 -46.63 -29.55
C ILE A 494 -10.40 -47.26 -29.80
N THR A 495 -9.31 -46.47 -29.75
CA THR A 495 -7.95 -47.01 -29.83
C THR A 495 -7.43 -47.32 -28.43
N GLY A 496 -6.46 -48.22 -28.28
CA GLY A 496 -5.83 -48.54 -27.00
C GLY A 496 -5.28 -47.29 -26.32
N GLU A 497 -4.59 -46.42 -27.08
CA GLU A 497 -4.02 -45.16 -26.61
C GLU A 497 -5.10 -44.21 -26.08
N ARG A 498 -6.22 -44.01 -26.81
CA ARG A 498 -7.30 -43.12 -26.38
C ARG A 498 -8.04 -43.64 -25.14
N VAL A 499 -8.21 -44.95 -25.04
CA VAL A 499 -8.81 -45.58 -23.85
C VAL A 499 -7.91 -45.35 -22.63
N GLU A 500 -6.61 -45.57 -22.74
CA GLU A 500 -5.66 -45.31 -21.66
C GLU A 500 -5.59 -43.82 -21.28
N ALA A 501 -5.53 -42.95 -22.29
CA ALA A 501 -5.56 -41.47 -22.05
C ALA A 501 -6.85 -41.00 -21.37
N MET A 502 -8.02 -41.54 -21.76
CA MET A 502 -9.30 -41.25 -21.12
C MET A 502 -9.31 -41.69 -19.65
N LEU A 503 -8.79 -42.87 -19.35
CA LEU A 503 -8.72 -43.39 -17.98
C LEU A 503 -7.72 -42.60 -17.12
N SER A 504 -6.54 -42.31 -17.68
CA SER A 504 -5.50 -41.52 -16.97
C SER A 504 -5.95 -40.07 -16.64
N LYS A 505 -6.76 -39.46 -17.52
CA LYS A 505 -7.38 -38.16 -17.29
C LYS A 505 -8.55 -38.19 -16.28
N GLY A 506 -8.88 -39.34 -15.74
CA GLY A 506 -9.93 -39.50 -14.76
C GLY A 506 -11.34 -39.25 -15.31
N ALA A 507 -11.60 -39.49 -16.59
CA ALA A 507 -12.93 -39.27 -17.17
C ALA A 507 -14.03 -40.08 -16.47
N LEU A 508 -13.70 -41.22 -15.87
CA LEU A 508 -14.60 -42.09 -15.10
C LEU A 508 -14.43 -41.94 -13.56
N SER A 509 -13.61 -41.01 -13.08
CA SER A 509 -13.32 -40.86 -11.64
C SER A 509 -14.54 -40.51 -10.77
N SER A 510 -15.59 -39.99 -11.38
CA SER A 510 -16.88 -39.79 -10.70
C SER A 510 -17.65 -41.10 -10.48
N LEU A 511 -17.36 -42.14 -11.26
CA LEU A 511 -17.94 -43.45 -11.13
C LEU A 511 -17.12 -44.29 -10.14
N TYR A 512 -15.79 -44.36 -10.36
CA TYR A 512 -14.85 -45.05 -9.49
C TYR A 512 -13.46 -44.42 -9.56
N ASP A 513 -12.80 -44.28 -8.41
CA ASP A 513 -11.46 -43.70 -8.28
C ASP A 513 -10.70 -44.44 -7.16
N GLN A 514 -9.80 -45.33 -7.55
CA GLN A 514 -9.06 -46.18 -6.61
C GLN A 514 -8.30 -45.37 -5.57
N THR A 515 -7.65 -44.27 -5.98
CA THR A 515 -6.87 -43.42 -5.04
C THR A 515 -7.77 -42.83 -3.94
N LYS A 516 -8.96 -42.36 -4.33
CA LYS A 516 -9.92 -41.84 -3.36
C LYS A 516 -10.56 -42.91 -2.49
N VAL A 517 -10.75 -44.11 -3.02
CA VAL A 517 -11.20 -45.25 -2.22
C VAL A 517 -10.15 -45.58 -1.17
N ASP A 518 -8.89 -45.69 -1.55
CA ASP A 518 -7.77 -45.97 -0.64
C ASP A 518 -7.60 -44.87 0.42
N GLU A 519 -7.76 -43.58 0.04
CA GLU A 519 -7.75 -42.45 0.99
C GLU A 519 -8.90 -42.55 2.02
N LEU A 520 -10.10 -42.88 1.56
CA LEU A 520 -11.27 -42.99 2.42
C LEU A 520 -11.21 -44.23 3.33
N GLU A 521 -10.72 -45.36 2.83
CA GLU A 521 -10.57 -46.60 3.62
C GLU A 521 -9.48 -46.50 4.68
N ASN A 522 -8.45 -45.66 4.46
CA ASN A 522 -7.35 -45.47 5.40
C ASN A 522 -7.57 -44.24 6.33
N ALA A 523 -8.68 -43.54 6.24
CA ALA A 523 -8.96 -42.39 7.09
C ALA A 523 -9.30 -42.83 8.53
N GLU A 524 -8.70 -42.19 9.52
CA GLU A 524 -8.92 -42.51 10.95
C GLU A 524 -10.39 -42.26 11.39
N GLU A 525 -11.06 -41.27 10.80
CA GLU A 525 -12.49 -40.98 11.02
C GLU A 525 -13.16 -40.59 9.70
N LEU A 526 -14.29 -41.22 9.39
CA LEU A 526 -15.12 -40.92 8.23
C LEU A 526 -16.32 -40.07 8.63
N THR A 527 -16.51 -38.93 7.92
CA THR A 527 -17.78 -38.21 8.05
C THR A 527 -18.93 -39.00 7.40
N GLY A 528 -20.17 -38.77 7.79
CA GLY A 528 -21.34 -39.43 7.17
C GLY A 528 -21.46 -39.14 5.64
N LYS A 529 -20.80 -38.08 5.15
CA LYS A 529 -20.70 -37.77 3.71
C LYS A 529 -19.63 -38.62 3.03
N ASP A 530 -18.51 -38.84 3.69
CA ASP A 530 -17.41 -39.67 3.17
C ASP A 530 -17.80 -41.14 3.10
N GLN A 531 -18.55 -41.63 4.10
CA GLN A 531 -19.07 -43.00 4.12
C GLN A 531 -20.01 -43.24 2.94
N LYS A 532 -20.95 -42.33 2.66
CA LYS A 532 -21.84 -42.43 1.50
C LYS A 532 -21.07 -42.40 0.17
N LYS A 533 -19.97 -41.64 0.11
CA LYS A 533 -19.12 -41.56 -1.07
C LYS A 533 -18.33 -42.85 -1.31
N LEU A 534 -17.81 -43.44 -0.25
CA LEU A 534 -17.13 -44.73 -0.30
C LEU A 534 -18.09 -45.84 -0.75
N GLU A 535 -19.27 -45.93 -0.15
CA GLU A 535 -20.31 -46.89 -0.58
C GLU A 535 -20.69 -46.71 -2.06
N ALA A 536 -20.80 -45.48 -2.54
CA ALA A 536 -21.09 -45.18 -3.94
C ALA A 536 -19.98 -45.68 -4.86
N TYR A 537 -18.71 -45.47 -4.51
CA TYR A 537 -17.58 -45.98 -5.29
C TYR A 537 -17.55 -47.52 -5.33
N GLN A 538 -17.73 -48.20 -4.18
CA GLN A 538 -17.75 -49.63 -4.09
C GLN A 538 -18.91 -50.24 -4.90
N ASN A 539 -20.12 -49.66 -4.86
CA ASN A 539 -21.24 -50.08 -5.66
C ASN A 539 -21.05 -49.87 -7.17
N ASN A 540 -20.31 -48.85 -7.58
CA ASN A 540 -20.08 -48.53 -8.98
C ASN A 540 -18.83 -49.22 -9.56
N GLN A 541 -17.94 -49.81 -8.75
CA GLN A 541 -16.74 -50.48 -9.20
C GLN A 541 -17.03 -51.55 -10.24
N PRO A 542 -18.03 -52.46 -10.07
CA PRO A 542 -18.31 -53.47 -11.12
C PRO A 542 -18.73 -52.84 -12.45
N VAL A 543 -19.44 -51.71 -12.41
CA VAL A 543 -19.86 -51.01 -13.63
C VAL A 543 -18.65 -50.38 -14.31
N TYR A 544 -17.74 -49.75 -13.54
CA TYR A 544 -16.49 -49.20 -14.03
C TYR A 544 -15.64 -50.29 -14.73
N GLU A 545 -15.42 -51.43 -14.06
CA GLU A 545 -14.63 -52.55 -14.61
C GLU A 545 -15.26 -53.10 -15.88
N ALA A 546 -16.59 -53.21 -15.91
CA ALA A 546 -17.31 -53.67 -17.11
C ALA A 546 -17.17 -52.68 -18.27
N ILE A 547 -17.22 -51.37 -18.04
CA ILE A 547 -16.98 -50.34 -19.06
C ILE A 547 -15.56 -50.45 -19.60
N VAL A 548 -14.55 -50.50 -18.73
CA VAL A 548 -13.14 -50.61 -19.14
C VAL A 548 -12.89 -51.89 -19.95
N SER A 549 -13.45 -52.99 -19.52
CA SER A 549 -13.34 -54.29 -20.23
C SER A 549 -14.01 -54.23 -21.61
N ALA A 550 -15.21 -53.65 -21.68
CA ALA A 550 -15.95 -53.52 -22.96
C ALA A 550 -15.21 -52.61 -23.96
N LEU A 551 -14.64 -51.49 -23.46
CA LEU A 551 -13.85 -50.59 -24.30
C LEU A 551 -12.57 -51.26 -24.79
N LYS A 552 -11.85 -51.98 -23.94
CA LYS A 552 -10.65 -52.73 -24.32
C LYS A 552 -10.95 -53.82 -25.34
N ALA A 553 -12.09 -54.49 -25.25
CA ALA A 553 -12.53 -55.49 -26.20
C ALA A 553 -12.96 -54.90 -27.56
N ALA A 554 -13.39 -53.66 -27.59
CA ALA A 554 -13.85 -52.94 -28.78
C ALA A 554 -12.75 -52.10 -29.46
N VAL A 555 -11.49 -52.23 -29.04
CA VAL A 555 -10.36 -51.46 -29.60
C VAL A 555 -10.24 -51.73 -31.11
N SER A 556 -10.16 -50.64 -31.89
CA SER A 556 -9.96 -50.66 -33.34
C SER A 556 -9.20 -49.41 -33.81
N GLU A 557 -8.57 -49.48 -34.98
CA GLU A 557 -7.85 -48.36 -35.60
C GLU A 557 -8.79 -47.40 -36.36
N GLN A 558 -10.09 -47.63 -36.35
CA GLN A 558 -11.03 -46.81 -37.11
C GLN A 558 -11.31 -45.49 -36.39
N VAL A 559 -11.12 -44.36 -37.10
CA VAL A 559 -11.39 -42.99 -36.63
C VAL A 559 -12.67 -42.50 -37.27
N TYR A 560 -13.49 -41.80 -36.49
CA TYR A 560 -14.75 -41.19 -36.89
C TYR A 560 -14.65 -39.66 -36.75
N ASN A 561 -15.05 -38.92 -37.78
CA ASN A 561 -14.92 -37.47 -37.86
C ASN A 561 -16.11 -36.71 -37.27
N SER A 562 -17.12 -37.40 -36.73
CA SER A 562 -18.27 -36.81 -36.09
C SER A 562 -18.81 -37.69 -34.97
N PRO A 563 -19.42 -37.09 -33.92
CA PRO A 563 -20.07 -37.85 -32.86
C PRO A 563 -21.25 -38.64 -33.38
N THR A 564 -21.95 -38.15 -34.40
CA THR A 564 -23.10 -38.85 -35.04
C THR A 564 -22.71 -40.19 -35.62
N ALA A 565 -21.54 -40.29 -36.26
CA ALA A 565 -21.01 -41.53 -36.79
C ALA A 565 -20.45 -42.46 -35.68
N PHE A 566 -19.88 -41.90 -34.63
CA PHE A 566 -19.23 -42.63 -33.54
C PHE A 566 -20.19 -43.19 -32.49
N MET A 567 -21.23 -42.44 -32.10
CA MET A 567 -22.14 -42.82 -31.01
C MET A 567 -22.80 -44.19 -31.18
N PRO A 568 -23.27 -44.61 -32.39
CA PRO A 568 -23.81 -45.95 -32.58
C PRO A 568 -22.76 -47.06 -32.31
N VAL A 569 -21.50 -46.81 -32.66
CA VAL A 569 -20.38 -47.76 -32.45
C VAL A 569 -20.09 -47.91 -30.96
N LEU A 570 -19.96 -46.78 -30.24
CA LEU A 570 -19.75 -46.78 -28.82
C LEU A 570 -20.92 -47.41 -28.05
N THR A 571 -22.15 -47.09 -28.41
CA THR A 571 -23.34 -47.69 -27.81
C THR A 571 -23.37 -49.20 -28.00
N LYS A 572 -22.99 -49.67 -29.17
CA LYS A 572 -22.88 -51.11 -29.44
C LYS A 572 -21.77 -51.75 -28.60
N ALA A 573 -20.61 -51.13 -28.49
CA ALA A 573 -19.50 -51.61 -27.65
C ALA A 573 -19.91 -51.71 -26.17
N LEU A 574 -20.70 -50.79 -25.67
CA LEU A 574 -21.18 -50.74 -24.28
C LEU A 574 -22.55 -51.44 -24.08
N SER A 575 -23.06 -52.16 -25.05
CA SER A 575 -24.41 -52.76 -24.97
C SER A 575 -24.62 -53.80 -23.85
N SER A 576 -23.52 -54.37 -23.35
CA SER A 576 -23.52 -55.31 -22.22
C SER A 576 -23.42 -54.62 -20.84
N VAL A 577 -23.27 -53.28 -20.81
CA VAL A 577 -23.03 -52.51 -19.60
C VAL A 577 -24.23 -51.62 -19.32
N THR A 578 -24.65 -51.52 -18.06
CA THR A 578 -25.69 -50.60 -17.63
C THR A 578 -25.10 -49.19 -17.55
N ALA A 579 -25.13 -48.43 -18.63
CA ALA A 579 -24.67 -47.06 -18.70
C ALA A 579 -25.81 -46.15 -19.18
N ASP A 580 -26.03 -45.06 -18.50
CA ASP A 580 -26.99 -44.04 -18.94
C ASP A 580 -26.44 -43.21 -20.10
N LYS A 581 -27.32 -42.49 -20.77
CA LYS A 581 -26.95 -41.67 -21.93
C LYS A 581 -25.85 -40.65 -21.62
N LYS A 582 -25.87 -40.03 -20.42
CA LYS A 582 -24.88 -39.03 -20.02
C LYS A 582 -23.51 -39.64 -19.82
N LEU A 583 -23.45 -40.82 -19.26
CA LEU A 583 -22.19 -41.56 -19.10
C LEU A 583 -21.60 -41.97 -20.46
N ILE A 584 -22.44 -42.41 -21.39
CA ILE A 584 -21.99 -42.75 -22.75
C ILE A 584 -21.45 -41.49 -23.49
N GLU A 585 -22.14 -40.37 -23.38
CA GLU A 585 -21.67 -39.08 -23.91
C GLU A 585 -20.32 -38.67 -23.27
N LYS A 586 -20.17 -38.83 -21.97
CA LYS A 586 -18.91 -38.53 -21.27
C LYS A 586 -17.76 -39.46 -21.69
N ILE A 587 -18.05 -40.72 -21.95
CA ILE A 587 -17.06 -41.64 -22.49
C ILE A 587 -16.68 -41.25 -23.92
N ALA A 588 -17.65 -40.86 -24.74
CA ALA A 588 -17.39 -40.41 -26.11
C ALA A 588 -16.47 -39.16 -26.09
N ASP A 589 -16.76 -38.19 -25.23
CA ASP A 589 -15.90 -37.01 -25.06
C ASP A 589 -14.48 -37.39 -24.62
N GLY A 590 -14.33 -38.33 -23.68
CA GLY A 590 -13.03 -38.83 -23.24
C GLY A 590 -12.24 -39.59 -24.30
N LEU A 591 -12.93 -40.20 -25.27
CA LEU A 591 -12.33 -40.90 -26.44
C LEU A 591 -12.12 -39.96 -27.65
N SER A 592 -12.45 -38.68 -27.50
CA SER A 592 -12.27 -37.67 -28.55
C SER A 592 -10.92 -36.97 -28.46
N VAL A 593 -10.41 -36.54 -29.59
CA VAL A 593 -9.20 -35.70 -29.71
C VAL A 593 -9.49 -34.59 -30.69
N MET A 594 -8.99 -33.38 -30.39
CA MET A 594 -9.08 -32.24 -31.32
C MET A 594 -8.48 -32.66 -32.68
N ASP A 595 -9.25 -32.40 -33.72
CA ASP A 595 -8.84 -32.73 -35.09
C ASP A 595 -9.46 -31.72 -36.07
N LYS A 596 -8.63 -30.92 -36.69
CA LYS A 596 -9.05 -29.87 -37.64
C LYS A 596 -9.66 -30.44 -38.94
N ASN A 597 -9.46 -31.73 -39.22
CA ASN A 597 -10.09 -32.41 -40.34
C ASN A 597 -11.47 -33.01 -39.99
N ALA A 598 -11.86 -32.97 -38.71
CA ALA A 598 -13.16 -33.43 -38.27
C ALA A 598 -14.26 -32.43 -38.62
N GLU A 599 -15.50 -32.89 -38.63
CA GLU A 599 -16.67 -32.02 -38.89
C GLU A 599 -16.86 -31.00 -37.74
N ILE A 600 -17.16 -29.73 -38.11
CA ILE A 600 -17.56 -28.71 -37.12
C ILE A 600 -18.90 -29.11 -36.51
N GLN A 601 -18.91 -29.30 -35.23
CA GLN A 601 -20.12 -29.69 -34.52
C GLN A 601 -21.07 -28.52 -34.36
N ARG A 602 -22.37 -28.80 -34.49
CA ARG A 602 -23.43 -27.79 -34.38
C ARG A 602 -24.52 -28.24 -33.41
N ASP A 603 -25.19 -27.28 -32.80
CA ASP A 603 -26.36 -27.56 -32.00
C ASP A 603 -27.60 -27.92 -32.86
N ARG A 604 -28.73 -28.24 -32.23
CA ARG A 604 -29.98 -28.56 -32.91
C ARG A 604 -30.56 -27.42 -33.75
N LYS A 605 -30.11 -26.19 -33.53
CA LYS A 605 -30.53 -24.99 -34.28
C LYS A 605 -29.55 -24.64 -35.41
N GLY A 606 -28.47 -25.41 -35.55
CA GLY A 606 -27.44 -25.18 -36.56
C GLY A 606 -26.30 -24.25 -36.14
N ASN A 607 -26.30 -23.72 -34.90
CA ASN A 607 -25.22 -22.89 -34.43
C ASN A 607 -23.94 -23.70 -34.18
N ILE A 608 -22.78 -23.11 -34.45
CA ILE A 608 -21.48 -23.72 -34.18
C ILE A 608 -21.31 -23.92 -32.65
N LEU A 609 -20.89 -25.10 -32.24
CA LEU A 609 -20.43 -25.40 -30.91
C LEU A 609 -18.95 -25.11 -30.82
N TYR A 610 -18.51 -24.56 -29.66
CA TYR A 610 -17.11 -24.20 -29.43
C TYR A 610 -16.47 -25.13 -28.40
N ASP A 611 -15.20 -25.44 -28.61
CA ASP A 611 -14.44 -26.36 -27.76
C ASP A 611 -13.97 -25.62 -26.49
N LYS A 612 -14.50 -25.99 -25.34
CA LYS A 612 -14.16 -25.41 -24.06
C LYS A 612 -12.71 -25.65 -23.62
N GLU A 613 -12.07 -26.69 -24.18
CA GLU A 613 -10.65 -26.97 -23.91
C GLU A 613 -9.73 -25.97 -24.60
N THR A 614 -10.23 -25.24 -25.63
CA THR A 614 -9.49 -24.20 -26.34
C THR A 614 -9.77 -22.82 -25.79
N LYS A 615 -10.51 -22.74 -24.66
CA LYS A 615 -10.85 -21.44 -24.06
C LYS A 615 -9.59 -20.70 -23.64
N ASP A 616 -9.43 -19.51 -24.19
CA ASP A 616 -8.39 -18.55 -23.83
C ASP A 616 -9.01 -17.17 -23.56
N THR A 617 -8.24 -16.28 -23.02
CA THR A 617 -8.71 -14.94 -22.62
C THR A 617 -7.83 -13.87 -23.25
N GLU A 618 -8.47 -12.91 -23.94
CA GLU A 618 -7.81 -11.77 -24.56
C GLU A 618 -8.26 -10.46 -23.93
N LEU A 619 -7.30 -9.60 -23.60
CA LEU A 619 -7.54 -8.27 -23.06
C LEU A 619 -7.38 -7.25 -24.19
N VAL A 620 -8.49 -6.65 -24.61
CA VAL A 620 -8.54 -5.72 -25.73
C VAL A 620 -8.78 -4.32 -25.21
N LYS A 621 -7.95 -3.37 -25.61
CA LYS A 621 -8.08 -1.96 -25.18
C LYS A 621 -9.47 -1.41 -25.53
N TRP A 622 -9.98 -0.48 -24.72
CA TRP A 622 -11.32 0.06 -24.87
C TRP A 622 -11.59 0.65 -26.27
N GLU A 623 -10.60 1.34 -26.84
CA GLU A 623 -10.71 2.01 -28.13
C GLU A 623 -10.52 1.06 -29.33
N GLU A 624 -9.96 -0.10 -29.12
CA GLU A 624 -9.67 -1.06 -30.19
C GLU A 624 -10.89 -1.94 -30.48
N SER A 625 -11.20 -2.14 -31.78
CA SER A 625 -12.23 -3.08 -32.16
C SER A 625 -11.74 -4.53 -31.96
N ILE A 626 -12.66 -5.41 -31.58
CA ILE A 626 -12.30 -6.84 -31.42
C ILE A 626 -11.90 -7.47 -32.77
N GLU A 627 -12.48 -6.99 -33.87
CA GLU A 627 -12.19 -7.48 -35.22
C GLU A 627 -10.74 -7.16 -35.61
N ASP A 628 -10.26 -5.93 -35.36
CA ASP A 628 -8.89 -5.52 -35.66
C ASP A 628 -7.89 -6.26 -34.76
N TYR A 629 -8.21 -6.39 -33.47
CA TYR A 629 -7.38 -7.16 -32.53
C TYR A 629 -7.25 -8.62 -32.96
N MET A 630 -8.39 -9.27 -33.26
CA MET A 630 -8.39 -10.67 -33.70
C MET A 630 -7.59 -10.84 -35.01
N ALA A 631 -7.75 -9.94 -35.96
CA ALA A 631 -7.03 -10.00 -37.23
C ALA A 631 -5.50 -9.86 -37.08
N ARG A 632 -5.06 -9.08 -36.10
CA ARG A 632 -3.64 -8.81 -35.85
C ARG A 632 -2.98 -9.87 -34.96
N GLU A 633 -3.64 -10.25 -33.87
CA GLU A 633 -2.98 -11.03 -32.79
C GLU A 633 -3.38 -12.52 -32.79
N VAL A 634 -4.63 -12.86 -33.14
CA VAL A 634 -5.15 -14.22 -32.93
C VAL A 634 -5.28 -15.01 -34.22
N LEU A 635 -5.96 -14.46 -35.22
CA LEU A 635 -6.26 -15.19 -36.49
C LEU A 635 -5.04 -15.58 -37.30
N PRO A 636 -3.88 -14.88 -37.27
CA PRO A 636 -2.66 -15.36 -37.92
C PRO A 636 -2.15 -16.70 -37.36
N HIS A 637 -2.45 -16.99 -36.10
CA HIS A 637 -2.03 -18.22 -35.42
C HIS A 637 -3.16 -19.24 -35.31
N ILE A 638 -4.39 -18.79 -35.17
CA ILE A 638 -5.60 -19.61 -34.97
C ILE A 638 -6.71 -19.06 -35.89
N PRO A 639 -6.71 -19.44 -37.20
CA PRO A 639 -7.56 -18.80 -38.21
C PRO A 639 -9.08 -18.95 -37.98
N ASP A 640 -9.51 -19.96 -37.23
CA ASP A 640 -10.91 -20.28 -36.95
C ASP A 640 -11.37 -19.86 -35.54
N ALA A 641 -10.54 -19.15 -34.82
CA ALA A 641 -10.90 -18.64 -33.49
C ALA A 641 -12.03 -17.61 -33.56
N THR A 642 -12.88 -17.64 -32.53
CA THR A 642 -14.00 -16.69 -32.35
C THR A 642 -13.95 -16.09 -30.98
N ALA A 643 -14.10 -14.77 -30.91
CA ALA A 643 -14.13 -14.00 -29.65
C ALA A 643 -15.57 -13.77 -29.17
N PHE A 644 -15.76 -13.84 -27.85
CA PHE A 644 -17.04 -13.64 -27.18
C PHE A 644 -16.89 -12.61 -26.06
N PHE A 645 -17.77 -11.62 -26.04
CA PHE A 645 -17.89 -10.66 -24.95
C PHE A 645 -19.18 -10.95 -24.16
N GLU A 646 -19.03 -11.48 -22.95
CA GLU A 646 -20.15 -11.94 -22.13
C GLU A 646 -20.24 -11.16 -20.82
N GLU A 647 -20.45 -9.83 -20.92
CA GLU A 647 -20.70 -8.97 -19.77
C GLU A 647 -22.20 -8.92 -19.44
N ASN A 648 -22.55 -9.10 -18.16
CA ASN A 648 -23.92 -8.97 -17.67
C ASN A 648 -23.94 -8.38 -16.25
N LEU A 649 -24.02 -7.08 -16.15
CA LEU A 649 -24.05 -6.35 -14.89
C LEU A 649 -25.42 -6.47 -14.17
N GLY A 650 -26.49 -6.79 -14.88
CA GLY A 650 -27.87 -6.94 -14.33
C GLY A 650 -28.18 -8.32 -13.78
N ALA A 651 -27.27 -9.29 -13.86
CA ALA A 651 -27.45 -10.62 -13.31
C ALA A 651 -27.42 -10.62 -11.77
N LYS A 652 -28.10 -11.58 -11.13
CA LYS A 652 -28.04 -11.78 -9.67
C LYS A 652 -26.60 -11.89 -9.13
N LYS A 653 -25.70 -12.44 -9.94
CA LYS A 653 -24.25 -12.38 -9.77
C LYS A 653 -23.71 -11.68 -11.03
N PRO A 654 -23.31 -10.42 -10.94
CA PRO A 654 -22.79 -9.70 -12.09
C PRO A 654 -21.62 -10.42 -12.74
N VAL A 655 -21.62 -10.47 -14.05
CA VAL A 655 -20.47 -10.91 -14.85
C VAL A 655 -19.81 -9.65 -15.41
N ILE A 656 -18.64 -9.32 -14.89
CA ILE A 656 -17.88 -8.12 -15.25
C ILE A 656 -16.77 -8.55 -16.22
N LYS A 657 -16.71 -7.90 -17.36
CA LYS A 657 -15.74 -8.16 -18.42
C LYS A 657 -15.00 -6.90 -18.89
N THR A 658 -15.24 -5.78 -18.22
CA THR A 658 -14.52 -4.53 -18.43
C THR A 658 -13.72 -4.21 -17.17
N GLY A 659 -12.42 -3.99 -17.32
CA GLY A 659 -11.50 -3.71 -16.22
C GLY A 659 -10.54 -2.59 -16.56
N ALA A 660 -9.63 -2.28 -15.62
CA ALA A 660 -8.57 -1.31 -15.84
C ALA A 660 -7.24 -1.76 -15.22
N GLU A 661 -6.15 -1.46 -15.93
CA GLU A 661 -4.78 -1.73 -15.51
C GLU A 661 -3.88 -0.60 -16.01
N ILE A 662 -2.92 -0.19 -15.18
CA ILE A 662 -1.92 0.83 -15.52
C ILE A 662 -0.54 0.15 -15.56
N PRO A 663 -0.16 -0.48 -16.66
CA PRO A 663 1.10 -1.21 -16.78
C PRO A 663 2.28 -0.24 -16.93
N PHE A 664 2.56 0.53 -15.88
CA PHE A 664 3.49 1.66 -15.87
C PHE A 664 4.84 1.33 -16.51
N THR A 665 5.46 0.24 -16.12
CA THR A 665 6.79 -0.15 -16.61
C THR A 665 6.80 -0.43 -18.12
N ARG A 666 5.68 -0.88 -18.70
CA ARG A 666 5.57 -1.16 -20.14
C ARG A 666 5.79 0.10 -20.99
N TYR A 667 5.33 1.25 -20.50
CA TYR A 667 5.41 2.53 -21.25
C TYR A 667 6.80 3.15 -21.24
N PHE A 668 7.65 2.77 -20.28
CA PHE A 668 9.02 3.24 -20.14
C PHE A 668 10.07 2.17 -20.47
N TYR A 669 9.61 0.96 -20.83
CA TYR A 669 10.52 -0.13 -21.16
C TYR A 669 11.33 0.20 -22.40
N LYS A 670 12.67 0.20 -22.24
CA LYS A 670 13.62 0.29 -23.34
C LYS A 670 14.30 -1.05 -23.49
N TYR A 671 14.11 -1.72 -24.64
CA TYR A 671 14.81 -2.96 -24.92
C TYR A 671 16.32 -2.72 -24.90
N GLN A 672 16.99 -3.39 -23.99
CA GLN A 672 18.45 -3.46 -23.99
C GLN A 672 18.87 -4.80 -24.55
N PRO A 673 19.51 -4.85 -25.73
CA PRO A 673 20.03 -6.11 -26.23
C PRO A 673 21.05 -6.66 -25.23
N SER A 674 21.02 -7.97 -25.02
CA SER A 674 22.01 -8.63 -24.18
C SER A 674 23.41 -8.39 -24.73
N THR A 675 24.37 -8.12 -23.85
CA THR A 675 25.77 -7.98 -24.24
C THR A 675 26.21 -9.27 -24.94
N PRO A 676 26.80 -9.19 -26.14
CA PRO A 676 27.27 -10.36 -26.85
C PRO A 676 28.21 -11.21 -26.00
N SER A 677 28.10 -12.53 -26.10
CA SER A 677 28.91 -13.47 -25.31
C SER A 677 30.41 -13.23 -25.46
N GLU A 678 30.86 -12.82 -26.65
CA GLU A 678 32.25 -12.51 -26.96
C GLU A 678 32.76 -11.29 -26.19
N GLU A 679 31.89 -10.25 -26.00
CA GLU A 679 32.23 -9.07 -25.21
C GLU A 679 32.29 -9.40 -23.72
N LEU A 680 31.39 -10.22 -23.23
CA LEU A 680 31.38 -10.70 -21.84
C LEU A 680 32.62 -11.56 -21.57
N GLU A 681 33.02 -12.42 -22.50
CA GLU A 681 34.23 -13.22 -22.39
C GLU A 681 35.48 -12.35 -22.30
N THR A 682 35.53 -11.30 -23.12
CA THR A 682 36.66 -10.35 -23.12
C THR A 682 36.76 -9.63 -21.77
N ARG A 683 35.67 -9.09 -21.29
CA ARG A 683 35.57 -8.43 -19.96
C ARG A 683 35.94 -9.37 -18.82
N PHE A 684 35.53 -10.62 -18.92
CA PHE A 684 35.85 -11.64 -17.91
C PHE A 684 37.36 -11.91 -17.86
N LYS A 685 37.99 -12.06 -19.01
CA LYS A 685 39.47 -12.26 -19.11
C LYS A 685 40.25 -11.06 -18.59
N GLU A 686 39.79 -9.84 -18.87
CA GLU A 686 40.41 -8.61 -18.34
C GLU A 686 40.27 -8.52 -16.80
N LEU A 687 39.12 -8.90 -16.27
CA LEU A 687 38.86 -8.93 -14.82
C LEU A 687 39.74 -9.97 -14.14
N GLU A 688 39.86 -11.17 -14.72
CA GLU A 688 40.71 -12.27 -14.22
C GLU A 688 42.18 -11.85 -14.16
N LEU A 689 42.71 -11.21 -15.22
CA LEU A 689 44.06 -10.63 -15.24
C LEU A 689 44.24 -9.59 -14.14
N SER A 690 43.32 -8.65 -14.00
CA SER A 690 43.35 -7.61 -12.98
C SER A 690 43.32 -8.16 -11.56
N VAL A 691 42.50 -9.16 -11.30
CA VAL A 691 42.45 -9.85 -10.00
C VAL A 691 43.76 -10.58 -9.71
N THR A 692 44.30 -11.30 -10.71
CA THR A 692 45.57 -12.03 -10.59
C THR A 692 46.75 -11.07 -10.28
N GLU A 693 46.83 -9.95 -10.96
CA GLU A 693 47.84 -8.91 -10.69
C GLU A 693 47.74 -8.29 -9.30
N ARG A 694 46.49 -8.04 -8.83
CA ARG A 694 46.25 -7.52 -7.47
C ARG A 694 46.63 -8.53 -6.39
N VAL A 695 46.31 -9.80 -6.63
CA VAL A 695 46.66 -10.90 -5.70
C VAL A 695 48.19 -11.08 -5.68
N ALA A 696 48.89 -11.03 -6.82
CA ALA A 696 50.35 -11.09 -6.89
C ALA A 696 51.02 -9.99 -6.04
N LYS A 697 50.51 -8.74 -6.15
CA LYS A 697 51.02 -7.58 -5.35
C LYS A 697 50.77 -7.68 -3.86
N LEU A 698 49.93 -8.60 -3.38
CA LEU A 698 49.75 -8.83 -1.96
C LEU A 698 50.81 -9.76 -1.37
N PHE A 699 51.56 -10.48 -2.22
CA PHE A 699 52.58 -11.44 -1.81
C PHE A 699 54.01 -10.96 -2.20
N GLU A 700 54.16 -9.80 -2.86
CA GLU A 700 55.39 -9.04 -2.98
C GLU A 700 55.58 -8.12 -1.74
#